data_d6f87e83a78d20a70901a808edfe87cf
#
_entry.id   d6f87e83a78d20a70901a808edfe87cf
#
_cell.length_a   1.000
_cell.length_b   1.000
_cell.length_c   1.000
_cell.angle_alpha   90.00
_cell.angle_beta   90.00
_cell.angle_gamma   90.00
#
_symmetry.space_group_name_H-M   'P 1'
#
loop_
_entity.id
_entity.type
_entity.pdbx_description
1 polymer ?
#
loop_
_entity_poly.entity_id
_entity_poly.type
_entity_poly.pdbx_seq_one_letter_code
_entity_poly.pdbx_strand_id
1 'polypeptide(L)'
;MPNSATRPTPAGPAGAAPDAGRPGPGLLLRGFDATYRFLASLKLAVISLSSLAGVLAYATFFEKWYGTAAVQDWIYRSPLFSLLLAFLGINILCAALIRFPWTKRQTGFVITHAGLIVVLIGSWISMRVTDDGQVGMVEGEQSSQLVRIDDAAIRVQPIDREKGVPTTEYQLPFYPGTFTWNDPARAEQTGGLAAPVAYGLAAGFAAALVSFGVLWGFGRFPRLGTPAALGTMGVLGLVAVACLGARERGPRQDLLTTPNEPFQLLVKQFYPASSPVKYAPREGDNGDPMMKASLFLKMPSMGAEMDIVDRFDDGRGTVPWLRADNPRYRRDARDLGPALLTFQLAERPEMVEDFLTLPEKPLEQDLVRVHYKDKSGKPRVFAVPADAKEGAAFPLPDSDALTVTLTRRANLPLGPDVDPDGTMGRVTGEPELAFVFMDVKQGEKPAEPYIACSALPALPNNARVTDPPVRIAYYHPPKLSQTAMQGRSSAVDVLGTRDGRLFYRAFGREGLRAKGPIEPGRRVQLVGGPNQPVAMSLRVEEYLTSGVDGEVVQEVTLPPNQKDQGIPGALVRMSAGGQAKEFWLRRPGTLSPTFQTVAFPDGSLYRVALDFDRKDLDFRLKLTNFEVGMDPGTNQPSSFSSEVLLTDERHGVADRPITISMNEPLTYRDYTFYQSNYDRVRDKATGRPTGQFMSIFQVRYDPDWCWGTVYLGCLLVCLGTFVQFYMRAGLFTDGGKRERARAESRAAGAPAPPPGGNGHAAEPAAAAGRGPTRAARADDDLL
;
A
#
# COMPACT_ATOMS: atom_id res chain seq x y z
N MET A 1 -59.85 18.64 -100.34
CA MET A 1 -60.41 19.92 -99.96
C MET A 1 -61.32 19.64 -98.79
N PRO A 2 -61.30 20.02 -97.72
CA PRO A 2 -61.06 21.21 -96.98
C PRO A 2 -60.95 21.09 -95.46
N ASN A 3 -60.61 22.12 -94.85
CA ASN A 3 -60.92 22.67 -93.50
C ASN A 3 -60.77 21.79 -92.26
N SER A 4 -59.67 21.98 -91.68
CA SER A 4 -59.39 21.67 -90.29
C SER A 4 -59.66 22.90 -89.39
N ALA A 5 -60.69 22.82 -88.58
CA ALA A 5 -61.01 23.81 -87.56
C ALA A 5 -60.08 23.54 -86.30
N THR A 6 -59.29 24.50 -86.03
CA THR A 6 -58.47 24.59 -84.82
C THR A 6 -59.30 25.02 -83.62
N ARG A 7 -59.40 24.22 -82.57
CA ARG A 7 -59.94 24.60 -81.27
C ARG A 7 -58.91 25.47 -80.50
N PRO A 8 -59.32 26.52 -79.83
CA PRO A 8 -58.48 27.36 -79.01
C PRO A 8 -58.20 26.67 -77.67
N THR A 9 -56.90 26.71 -77.25
CA THR A 9 -56.39 26.30 -75.94
C THR A 9 -56.86 27.30 -74.90
N PRO A 10 -57.31 26.89 -73.69
CA PRO A 10 -57.62 27.79 -72.59
C PRO A 10 -56.37 28.37 -71.98
N ALA A 11 -56.36 29.67 -71.73
CA ALA A 11 -55.29 30.44 -71.09
C ALA A 11 -55.09 29.94 -69.67
N GLY A 12 -53.81 29.65 -69.34
CA GLY A 12 -53.38 29.31 -67.98
C GLY A 12 -53.52 30.54 -67.07
N PRO A 13 -53.74 30.32 -65.80
CA PRO A 13 -53.86 31.43 -64.84
C PRO A 13 -52.49 32.12 -64.66
N ALA A 14 -52.59 33.44 -64.58
CA ALA A 14 -51.52 34.41 -64.43
C ALA A 14 -50.56 34.05 -63.26
N GLY A 15 -49.30 34.27 -63.52
CA GLY A 15 -48.21 34.01 -62.55
C GLY A 15 -48.41 34.66 -61.19
N ALA A 16 -48.42 33.85 -60.19
CA ALA A 16 -48.31 34.32 -58.84
C ALA A 16 -46.89 34.95 -58.67
N ALA A 17 -46.86 36.19 -58.19
CA ALA A 17 -45.65 36.89 -57.84
C ALA A 17 -44.75 36.06 -56.91
N PRO A 18 -43.44 36.18 -57.02
CA PRO A 18 -42.51 35.46 -56.08
C PRO A 18 -42.78 35.99 -54.69
N ASP A 19 -43.09 35.06 -53.82
CA ASP A 19 -43.24 35.28 -52.37
C ASP A 19 -41.95 35.93 -51.80
N ALA A 20 -42.02 37.28 -51.64
CA ALA A 20 -40.95 38.06 -51.14
C ALA A 20 -40.73 37.79 -49.64
N GLY A 21 -39.68 37.01 -49.35
CA GLY A 21 -38.91 37.23 -48.15
C GLY A 21 -39.54 36.90 -46.82
N ARG A 22 -39.76 35.61 -46.54
CA ARG A 22 -39.59 35.15 -45.18
C ARG A 22 -38.10 35.00 -44.98
N PRO A 23 -37.44 35.73 -44.01
CA PRO A 23 -36.05 35.53 -43.72
C PRO A 23 -35.88 34.08 -43.31
N GLY A 24 -35.10 33.32 -44.07
CA GLY A 24 -34.78 31.95 -43.77
C GLY A 24 -34.14 31.88 -42.36
N PRO A 25 -34.38 30.84 -41.61
CA PRO A 25 -33.84 30.70 -40.23
C PRO A 25 -32.34 31.05 -40.25
N GLY A 26 -31.94 31.95 -39.34
CA GLY A 26 -30.56 32.45 -39.27
C GLY A 26 -29.56 31.29 -39.15
N LEU A 27 -28.31 31.53 -39.55
CA LEU A 27 -27.26 30.53 -39.59
C LEU A 27 -27.13 29.72 -38.28
N LEU A 28 -27.37 30.37 -37.14
CA LEU A 28 -27.38 29.77 -35.81
C LEU A 28 -28.52 28.73 -35.63
N LEU A 29 -29.74 29.04 -36.10
CA LEU A 29 -30.88 28.12 -36.04
C LEU A 29 -30.70 26.92 -36.96
N ARG A 30 -30.07 27.10 -38.13
CA ARG A 30 -29.74 25.98 -39.03
C ARG A 30 -28.64 25.08 -38.42
N GLY A 31 -27.64 25.69 -37.75
CA GLY A 31 -26.60 24.96 -37.02
C GLY A 31 -27.19 24.12 -35.87
N PHE A 32 -28.09 24.72 -35.08
CA PHE A 32 -28.76 24.04 -33.98
C PHE A 32 -29.63 22.85 -34.48
N ASP A 33 -30.41 23.02 -35.53
CA ASP A 33 -31.24 21.94 -36.12
C ASP A 33 -30.35 20.79 -36.65
N ALA A 34 -29.23 21.12 -37.31
CA ALA A 34 -28.29 20.11 -37.81
C ALA A 34 -27.63 19.33 -36.67
N THR A 35 -27.19 19.99 -35.59
CA THR A 35 -26.63 19.37 -34.41
C THR A 35 -27.64 18.48 -33.70
N TYR A 36 -28.86 18.98 -33.50
CA TYR A 36 -29.95 18.21 -32.87
C TYR A 36 -30.29 16.94 -33.65
N ARG A 37 -30.42 17.04 -34.99
CA ARG A 37 -30.66 15.88 -35.86
C ARG A 37 -29.49 14.87 -35.84
N PHE A 38 -28.24 15.36 -35.71
CA PHE A 38 -27.09 14.49 -35.55
C PHE A 38 -27.14 13.77 -34.20
N LEU A 39 -27.41 14.50 -33.11
CA LEU A 39 -27.54 13.92 -31.77
C LEU A 39 -28.68 12.88 -31.70
N ALA A 40 -29.79 13.08 -32.45
CA ALA A 40 -30.91 12.14 -32.50
C ALA A 40 -30.69 10.97 -33.47
N SER A 41 -29.56 10.88 -34.16
CA SER A 41 -29.34 9.91 -35.23
C SER A 41 -28.98 8.52 -34.74
N LEU A 42 -29.48 7.48 -35.40
CA LEU A 42 -29.04 6.10 -35.18
C LEU A 42 -27.54 5.90 -35.43
N LYS A 43 -26.94 6.76 -36.26
CA LYS A 43 -25.51 6.73 -36.59
C LYS A 43 -24.65 7.06 -35.36
N LEU A 44 -25.06 8.10 -34.63
CA LEU A 44 -24.38 8.44 -33.36
C LEU A 44 -24.58 7.33 -32.32
N ALA A 45 -25.76 6.72 -32.27
CA ALA A 45 -25.99 5.57 -31.37
C ALA A 45 -25.01 4.42 -31.66
N VAL A 46 -24.85 4.05 -32.95
CA VAL A 46 -23.90 2.98 -33.34
C VAL A 46 -22.47 3.38 -32.95
N ILE A 47 -22.05 4.61 -33.21
CA ILE A 47 -20.72 5.10 -32.85
C ILE A 47 -20.51 5.04 -31.33
N SER A 48 -21.45 5.56 -30.55
CA SER A 48 -21.36 5.59 -29.08
C SER A 48 -21.31 4.18 -28.47
N LEU A 49 -22.17 3.27 -28.97
CA LEU A 49 -22.18 1.88 -28.52
C LEU A 49 -20.90 1.12 -28.93
N SER A 50 -20.38 1.36 -30.14
CA SER A 50 -19.10 0.77 -30.56
C SER A 50 -17.94 1.32 -29.73
N SER A 51 -17.92 2.61 -29.41
CA SER A 51 -16.94 3.21 -28.52
C SER A 51 -17.00 2.60 -27.11
N LEU A 52 -18.21 2.46 -26.58
CA LEU A 52 -18.43 1.83 -25.28
C LEU A 52 -17.94 0.38 -25.27
N ALA A 53 -18.30 -0.40 -26.30
CA ALA A 53 -17.84 -1.78 -26.45
C ALA A 53 -16.30 -1.87 -26.53
N GLY A 54 -15.65 -0.96 -27.26
CA GLY A 54 -14.19 -0.88 -27.36
C GLY A 54 -13.54 -0.57 -26.01
N VAL A 55 -14.09 0.39 -25.25
CA VAL A 55 -13.58 0.74 -23.91
C VAL A 55 -13.77 -0.42 -22.95
N LEU A 56 -14.93 -1.08 -22.94
CA LEU A 56 -15.21 -2.22 -22.06
C LEU A 56 -14.32 -3.42 -22.37
N ALA A 57 -14.12 -3.74 -23.65
CA ALA A 57 -13.21 -4.82 -24.07
C ALA A 57 -11.78 -4.51 -23.60
N TYR A 58 -11.32 -3.28 -23.78
CA TYR A 58 -10.01 -2.89 -23.29
C TYR A 58 -9.93 -2.91 -21.76
N ALA A 59 -10.96 -2.46 -21.06
CA ALA A 59 -11.04 -2.47 -19.60
C ALA A 59 -10.80 -3.89 -19.04
N THR A 60 -11.34 -4.93 -19.69
CA THR A 60 -11.12 -6.33 -19.31
C THR A 60 -9.65 -6.73 -19.41
N PHE A 61 -8.93 -6.31 -20.46
CA PHE A 61 -7.50 -6.55 -20.56
C PHE A 61 -6.70 -5.73 -19.54
N PHE A 62 -7.09 -4.49 -19.34
CA PHE A 62 -6.47 -3.60 -18.36
C PHE A 62 -6.61 -4.18 -16.94
N GLU A 63 -7.79 -4.71 -16.59
CA GLU A 63 -8.04 -5.38 -15.32
C GLU A 63 -7.13 -6.59 -15.11
N LYS A 64 -6.94 -7.42 -16.16
CA LYS A 64 -6.03 -8.56 -16.12
C LYS A 64 -4.59 -8.14 -15.85
N TRP A 65 -4.14 -7.02 -16.38
CA TRP A 65 -2.75 -6.57 -16.26
C TRP A 65 -2.49 -5.80 -14.97
N TYR A 66 -3.44 -5.00 -14.52
CA TYR A 66 -3.26 -4.03 -13.44
C TYR A 66 -4.17 -4.25 -12.23
N GLY A 67 -5.14 -5.12 -12.32
CA GLY A 67 -6.09 -5.45 -11.24
C GLY A 67 -7.36 -4.61 -11.23
N THR A 68 -8.35 -5.05 -10.43
CA THR A 68 -9.69 -4.47 -10.37
C THR A 68 -9.68 -3.03 -9.85
N ALA A 69 -8.88 -2.74 -8.82
CA ALA A 69 -8.78 -1.38 -8.28
C ALA A 69 -8.29 -0.37 -9.34
N ALA A 70 -7.34 -0.79 -10.20
CA ALA A 70 -6.82 0.05 -11.27
C ALA A 70 -7.88 0.36 -12.34
N VAL A 71 -8.65 -0.62 -12.78
CA VAL A 71 -9.68 -0.39 -13.80
C VAL A 71 -10.81 0.47 -13.26
N GLN A 72 -11.18 0.28 -11.99
CA GLN A 72 -12.19 1.11 -11.34
C GLN A 72 -11.76 2.58 -11.30
N ASP A 73 -10.53 2.85 -10.85
CA ASP A 73 -10.04 4.22 -10.69
C ASP A 73 -9.76 4.91 -12.05
N TRP A 74 -9.08 4.20 -12.97
CA TRP A 74 -8.59 4.82 -14.20
C TRP A 74 -9.59 4.83 -15.36
N ILE A 75 -10.46 3.83 -15.45
CA ILE A 75 -11.40 3.71 -16.55
C ILE A 75 -12.83 4.07 -16.11
N TYR A 76 -13.42 3.31 -15.18
CA TYR A 76 -14.83 3.45 -14.87
C TYR A 76 -15.19 4.74 -14.11
N ARG A 77 -14.32 5.17 -13.17
CA ARG A 77 -14.49 6.45 -12.44
C ARG A 77 -13.96 7.67 -13.23
N SER A 78 -13.40 7.46 -14.43
CA SER A 78 -12.84 8.55 -15.22
C SER A 78 -13.92 9.52 -15.72
N PRO A 79 -13.61 10.82 -15.82
CA PRO A 79 -14.50 11.80 -16.44
C PRO A 79 -14.88 11.45 -17.88
N LEU A 80 -13.97 10.78 -18.60
CA LEU A 80 -14.19 10.38 -20.00
C LEU A 80 -15.21 9.28 -20.15
N PHE A 81 -15.19 8.29 -19.28
CA PHE A 81 -16.20 7.24 -19.26
C PHE A 81 -17.58 7.81 -18.92
N SER A 82 -17.64 8.71 -17.94
CA SER A 82 -18.86 9.44 -17.58
C SER A 82 -19.37 10.29 -18.75
N LEU A 83 -18.47 10.95 -19.49
CA LEU A 83 -18.83 11.72 -20.69
C LEU A 83 -19.38 10.82 -21.80
N LEU A 84 -18.80 9.66 -22.04
CA LEU A 84 -19.27 8.67 -23.02
C LEU A 84 -20.69 8.19 -22.69
N LEU A 85 -20.95 7.89 -21.41
CA LEU A 85 -22.29 7.52 -20.95
C LEU A 85 -23.31 8.67 -21.07
N ALA A 86 -22.89 9.90 -20.73
CA ALA A 86 -23.72 11.09 -20.90
C ALA A 86 -24.07 11.33 -22.37
N PHE A 87 -23.12 11.14 -23.28
CA PHE A 87 -23.34 11.24 -24.72
C PHE A 87 -24.36 10.21 -25.22
N LEU A 88 -24.24 8.97 -24.74
CA LEU A 88 -25.22 7.92 -25.04
C LEU A 88 -26.61 8.30 -24.52
N GLY A 89 -26.71 8.82 -23.30
CA GLY A 89 -27.97 9.29 -22.70
C GLY A 89 -28.59 10.43 -23.48
N ILE A 90 -27.79 11.43 -23.90
CA ILE A 90 -28.26 12.54 -24.76
C ILE A 90 -28.75 12.02 -26.11
N ASN A 91 -28.02 11.07 -26.72
CA ASN A 91 -28.46 10.46 -27.98
C ASN A 91 -29.85 9.77 -27.84
N ILE A 92 -30.02 8.96 -26.78
CA ILE A 92 -31.30 8.27 -26.49
C ILE A 92 -32.42 9.29 -26.29
N LEU A 93 -32.18 10.36 -25.52
CA LEU A 93 -33.16 11.42 -25.27
C LEU A 93 -33.53 12.16 -26.56
N CYS A 94 -32.52 12.59 -27.33
CA CYS A 94 -32.76 13.30 -28.59
C CYS A 94 -33.50 12.42 -29.62
N ALA A 95 -33.20 11.10 -29.66
CA ALA A 95 -33.89 10.15 -30.53
C ALA A 95 -35.36 9.97 -30.17
N ALA A 96 -35.71 10.11 -28.90
CA ALA A 96 -37.11 10.11 -28.45
C ALA A 96 -37.80 11.43 -28.77
N LEU A 97 -37.16 12.57 -28.47
CA LEU A 97 -37.73 13.90 -28.58
C LEU A 97 -37.93 14.37 -30.04
N ILE A 98 -37.05 13.98 -30.97
CA ILE A 98 -37.15 14.37 -32.38
C ILE A 98 -38.46 13.86 -33.07
N ARG A 99 -39.08 12.85 -32.46
CA ARG A 99 -40.33 12.24 -32.95
C ARG A 99 -41.57 12.84 -32.32
N PHE A 100 -41.41 13.87 -31.51
CA PHE A 100 -42.55 14.56 -30.91
C PHE A 100 -43.28 15.44 -31.95
N PRO A 101 -44.66 15.49 -31.97
CA PRO A 101 -45.60 14.80 -31.07
C PRO A 101 -45.73 13.30 -31.37
N TRP A 102 -45.70 12.48 -30.31
CA TRP A 102 -45.70 11.03 -30.44
C TRP A 102 -47.10 10.50 -30.81
N THR A 103 -47.12 9.56 -31.72
CA THR A 103 -48.35 8.84 -32.09
C THR A 103 -48.55 7.61 -31.20
N LYS A 104 -49.80 7.11 -31.12
CA LYS A 104 -50.12 5.88 -30.37
C LYS A 104 -49.24 4.68 -30.78
N ARG A 105 -48.77 4.60 -32.02
CA ARG A 105 -47.88 3.54 -32.51
C ARG A 105 -46.44 3.65 -31.98
N GLN A 106 -46.08 4.78 -31.43
CA GLN A 106 -44.76 5.05 -30.89
C GLN A 106 -44.70 4.94 -29.36
N THR A 107 -45.82 4.59 -28.69
CA THR A 107 -45.89 4.49 -27.24
C THR A 107 -44.85 3.53 -26.69
N GLY A 108 -44.72 2.32 -27.25
CA GLY A 108 -43.72 1.36 -26.82
C GLY A 108 -42.27 1.88 -26.99
N PHE A 109 -42.00 2.55 -28.11
CA PHE A 109 -40.70 3.19 -28.37
C PHE A 109 -40.38 4.26 -27.30
N VAL A 110 -41.32 5.12 -26.95
CA VAL A 110 -41.13 6.19 -25.96
C VAL A 110 -40.89 5.59 -24.57
N ILE A 111 -41.69 4.58 -24.17
CA ILE A 111 -41.52 3.92 -22.88
C ILE A 111 -40.13 3.24 -22.79
N THR A 112 -39.69 2.55 -23.84
CA THR A 112 -38.37 1.92 -23.88
C THR A 112 -37.24 2.94 -23.74
N HIS A 113 -37.31 4.07 -24.47
CA HIS A 113 -36.28 5.12 -24.39
C HIS A 113 -36.27 5.82 -23.03
N ALA A 114 -37.46 6.09 -22.46
CA ALA A 114 -37.57 6.60 -21.10
C ALA A 114 -36.95 5.61 -20.08
N GLY A 115 -37.25 4.32 -20.22
CA GLY A 115 -36.67 3.27 -19.38
C GLY A 115 -35.15 3.22 -19.47
N LEU A 116 -34.57 3.30 -20.66
CA LEU A 116 -33.11 3.35 -20.86
C LEU A 116 -32.48 4.56 -20.18
N ILE A 117 -33.12 5.74 -20.25
CA ILE A 117 -32.61 6.94 -19.54
C ILE A 117 -32.66 6.73 -18.03
N VAL A 118 -33.76 6.17 -17.52
CA VAL A 118 -33.90 5.87 -16.09
C VAL A 118 -32.85 4.88 -15.63
N VAL A 119 -32.54 3.82 -16.40
CA VAL A 119 -31.43 2.88 -16.12
C VAL A 119 -30.09 3.63 -16.05
N LEU A 120 -29.78 4.48 -17.03
CA LEU A 120 -28.51 5.23 -17.05
C LEU A 120 -28.39 6.16 -15.86
N ILE A 121 -29.45 6.91 -15.53
CA ILE A 121 -29.46 7.81 -14.37
C ILE A 121 -29.33 7.00 -13.06
N GLY A 122 -30.12 5.94 -12.93
CA GLY A 122 -30.07 5.08 -11.74
C GLY A 122 -28.72 4.43 -11.52
N SER A 123 -28.12 3.91 -12.58
CA SER A 123 -26.76 3.35 -12.53
C SER A 123 -25.72 4.40 -12.15
N TRP A 124 -25.80 5.61 -12.69
CA TRP A 124 -24.90 6.71 -12.36
C TRP A 124 -25.03 7.13 -10.89
N ILE A 125 -26.24 7.20 -10.37
CA ILE A 125 -26.51 7.49 -8.96
C ILE A 125 -25.97 6.36 -8.09
N SER A 126 -26.27 5.10 -8.41
CA SER A 126 -25.81 3.92 -7.68
C SER A 126 -24.28 3.92 -7.54
N MET A 127 -23.55 4.19 -8.62
CA MET A 127 -22.06 4.31 -8.58
C MET A 127 -21.53 5.39 -7.62
N ARG A 128 -22.36 6.36 -7.21
CA ARG A 128 -21.97 7.48 -6.32
C ARG A 128 -22.43 7.30 -4.89
N VAL A 129 -23.49 6.56 -4.67
CA VAL A 129 -24.19 6.44 -3.38
C VAL A 129 -23.86 5.11 -2.70
N THR A 130 -23.71 4.02 -3.47
CA THR A 130 -23.36 2.72 -2.90
C THR A 130 -21.95 2.75 -2.29
N ASP A 131 -21.79 2.08 -1.15
CA ASP A 131 -20.57 2.01 -0.39
C ASP A 131 -20.36 0.56 0.05
N ASP A 132 -19.19 0.02 -0.21
CA ASP A 132 -18.83 -1.35 0.11
C ASP A 132 -17.69 -1.35 1.15
N GLY A 133 -17.74 -2.28 2.09
CA GLY A 133 -16.68 -2.39 3.10
C GLY A 133 -16.80 -3.67 3.90
N GLN A 134 -16.04 -3.75 4.98
CA GLN A 134 -16.05 -4.87 5.91
C GLN A 134 -16.19 -4.40 7.36
N VAL A 135 -16.78 -5.26 8.17
CA VAL A 135 -16.79 -5.12 9.64
C VAL A 135 -16.24 -6.42 10.22
N GLY A 136 -15.14 -6.32 10.97
CA GLY A 136 -14.57 -7.44 11.71
C GLY A 136 -14.80 -7.24 13.20
N MET A 137 -15.25 -8.27 13.90
CA MET A 137 -15.47 -8.26 15.35
C MET A 137 -15.01 -9.56 15.97
N VAL A 138 -14.31 -9.46 17.11
CA VAL A 138 -14.01 -10.61 17.96
C VAL A 138 -15.21 -10.87 18.90
N GLU A 139 -15.40 -12.11 19.32
CA GLU A 139 -16.45 -12.45 20.29
C GLU A 139 -16.34 -11.57 21.55
N GLY A 140 -17.44 -10.93 21.91
CA GLY A 140 -17.54 -9.96 22.99
C GLY A 140 -17.28 -8.49 22.57
N GLU A 141 -16.69 -8.26 21.39
CA GLU A 141 -16.38 -6.94 20.87
C GLU A 141 -17.59 -6.30 20.17
N GLN A 142 -17.62 -4.97 20.21
CA GLN A 142 -18.60 -4.18 19.46
C GLN A 142 -17.92 -3.28 18.44
N SER A 143 -18.58 -3.07 17.31
CA SER A 143 -18.14 -2.18 16.25
C SER A 143 -19.26 -1.29 15.77
N SER A 144 -18.90 -0.03 15.49
CA SER A 144 -19.75 0.96 14.82
C SER A 144 -19.05 1.53 13.59
N GLN A 145 -18.05 0.84 13.05
CA GLN A 145 -17.23 1.34 11.95
C GLN A 145 -17.24 0.37 10.77
N LEU A 146 -17.55 0.91 9.61
CA LEU A 146 -17.37 0.25 8.32
C LEU A 146 -15.95 0.52 7.82
N VAL A 147 -15.21 -0.53 7.55
CA VAL A 147 -13.84 -0.48 7.01
C VAL A 147 -13.89 -0.60 5.50
N ARG A 148 -13.45 0.44 4.79
CA ARG A 148 -13.34 0.44 3.32
C ARG A 148 -12.01 -0.16 2.94
N ILE A 149 -12.02 -1.37 2.40
CA ILE A 149 -10.79 -2.14 2.13
C ILE A 149 -9.99 -1.53 0.99
N ASP A 150 -10.67 -0.95 0.02
CA ASP A 150 -10.05 -0.37 -1.18
C ASP A 150 -9.43 1.01 -0.93
N ASP A 151 -9.83 1.67 0.15
CA ASP A 151 -9.41 3.00 0.49
C ASP A 151 -8.43 2.96 1.67
N ALA A 152 -7.38 3.75 1.60
CA ALA A 152 -6.39 3.88 2.65
C ALA A 152 -6.54 5.22 3.39
N ALA A 153 -6.19 5.23 4.66
CA ALA A 153 -6.11 6.44 5.47
C ALA A 153 -4.90 6.38 6.40
N ILE A 154 -4.37 7.53 6.76
CA ILE A 154 -3.41 7.64 7.85
C ILE A 154 -4.15 8.20 9.06
N ARG A 155 -4.09 7.43 10.16
CA ARG A 155 -4.71 7.82 11.43
C ARG A 155 -3.65 8.42 12.32
N VAL A 156 -3.94 9.58 12.89
CA VAL A 156 -3.05 10.30 13.80
C VAL A 156 -3.80 10.61 15.09
N GLN A 157 -3.22 10.22 16.21
CA GLN A 157 -3.77 10.45 17.54
C GLN A 157 -2.71 11.18 18.37
N PRO A 158 -2.85 12.50 18.62
CA PRO A 158 -2.04 13.18 19.60
C PRO A 158 -2.26 12.60 20.99
N ILE A 159 -1.20 12.45 21.78
CA ILE A 159 -1.25 11.91 23.13
C ILE A 159 -1.14 13.07 24.13
N ASP A 160 -2.08 13.15 25.06
CA ASP A 160 -1.97 14.04 26.21
C ASP A 160 -0.82 13.57 27.12
N ARG A 161 0.15 14.45 27.35
CA ARG A 161 1.35 14.12 28.14
C ARG A 161 1.05 13.78 29.60
N GLU A 162 0.06 14.44 30.18
CA GLU A 162 -0.26 14.26 31.61
C GLU A 162 -1.03 12.97 31.85
N LYS A 163 -1.91 12.61 30.91
CA LYS A 163 -2.82 11.47 31.06
C LYS A 163 -2.35 10.22 30.32
N GLY A 164 -1.41 10.37 29.37
CA GLY A 164 -0.92 9.26 28.52
C GLY A 164 -1.98 8.68 27.59
N VAL A 165 -3.10 9.38 27.39
CA VAL A 165 -4.22 8.92 26.55
C VAL A 165 -4.35 9.76 25.28
N PRO A 166 -4.86 9.19 24.17
CA PRO A 166 -5.17 9.96 22.97
C PRO A 166 -6.22 11.02 23.23
N THR A 167 -6.03 12.23 22.71
CA THR A 167 -6.96 13.36 22.87
C THR A 167 -7.99 13.43 21.76
N THR A 168 -7.53 13.34 20.52
CA THR A 168 -8.35 13.48 19.31
C THR A 168 -7.84 12.47 18.30
N GLU A 169 -8.70 12.02 17.41
CA GLU A 169 -8.29 11.18 16.30
C GLU A 169 -8.52 11.92 14.99
N TYR A 170 -7.46 12.02 14.19
CA TYR A 170 -7.50 12.53 12.84
C TYR A 170 -7.43 11.36 11.88
N GLN A 171 -8.40 11.24 11.00
CA GLN A 171 -8.40 10.29 9.90
C GLN A 171 -8.15 11.07 8.61
N LEU A 172 -7.01 10.85 8.01
CA LEU A 172 -6.55 11.52 6.80
C LEU A 172 -6.69 10.57 5.61
N PRO A 173 -7.76 10.69 4.81
CA PRO A 173 -7.94 9.84 3.64
C PRO A 173 -6.78 10.02 2.68
N PHE A 174 -6.31 8.91 2.14
CA PHE A 174 -5.16 8.87 1.28
C PHE A 174 -5.42 7.87 0.15
N TYR A 175 -5.44 8.39 -1.07
CA TYR A 175 -5.67 7.59 -2.26
C TYR A 175 -4.33 7.34 -2.95
N PRO A 176 -3.71 6.19 -2.71
CA PRO A 176 -2.39 5.90 -3.27
C PRO A 176 -2.37 5.85 -4.79
N GLY A 177 -3.52 5.80 -5.45
CA GLY A 177 -3.65 5.64 -6.88
C GLY A 177 -2.70 4.55 -7.37
N THR A 178 -3.12 3.62 -8.15
CA THR A 178 -2.34 2.43 -8.51
C THR A 178 -0.96 2.75 -9.12
N PHE A 179 -0.72 4.02 -9.47
CA PHE A 179 0.40 4.40 -10.32
C PHE A 179 1.08 5.75 -10.02
N THR A 180 0.55 6.55 -9.11
CA THR A 180 1.00 7.93 -8.93
C THR A 180 1.97 8.15 -7.77
N TRP A 181 2.10 7.17 -6.87
CA TRP A 181 2.97 7.25 -5.69
C TRP A 181 4.35 6.67 -5.91
N ASN A 182 4.52 5.89 -6.97
CA ASN A 182 5.81 5.36 -7.32
C ASN A 182 6.71 6.49 -7.83
N ASP A 183 7.94 6.44 -7.38
CA ASP A 183 9.07 7.30 -7.70
C ASP A 183 8.87 8.14 -8.97
N PRO A 184 9.03 9.48 -8.91
CA PRO A 184 8.97 10.35 -10.08
C PRO A 184 9.80 9.84 -11.27
N ALA A 185 10.96 9.21 -10.99
CA ALA A 185 11.78 8.56 -11.99
C ALA A 185 11.10 7.34 -12.64
N ARG A 186 10.24 6.62 -11.92
CA ARG A 186 9.45 5.50 -12.50
C ARG A 186 8.28 6.00 -13.32
N ALA A 187 7.67 7.11 -12.95
CA ALA A 187 6.62 7.74 -13.76
C ALA A 187 7.18 8.23 -15.12
N GLU A 188 8.43 8.68 -15.15
CA GLU A 188 9.14 9.01 -16.40
C GLU A 188 9.54 7.75 -17.19
N GLN A 189 9.98 6.68 -16.53
CA GLN A 189 10.40 5.42 -17.18
C GLN A 189 9.25 4.58 -17.73
N THR A 190 8.07 4.66 -17.13
CA THR A 190 6.89 3.90 -17.59
C THR A 190 6.12 4.62 -18.69
N GLY A 191 6.60 5.79 -19.14
CA GLY A 191 5.88 6.60 -20.13
C GLY A 191 4.51 7.02 -19.65
N GLY A 192 4.37 7.08 -18.30
CA GLY A 192 3.12 7.26 -17.62
C GLY A 192 2.13 6.13 -17.93
N LEU A 193 1.47 5.66 -16.94
CA LEU A 193 0.33 4.74 -17.10
C LEU A 193 -0.88 5.41 -17.76
N ALA A 194 -0.79 6.70 -18.05
CA ALA A 194 -1.63 7.34 -19.05
C ALA A 194 -1.45 6.71 -20.44
N ALA A 195 -0.28 6.15 -20.78
CA ALA A 195 -0.12 5.48 -22.06
C ALA A 195 -1.06 4.26 -22.23
N PRO A 196 -1.14 3.28 -21.30
CA PRO A 196 -2.13 2.20 -21.39
C PRO A 196 -3.57 2.70 -21.36
N VAL A 197 -3.91 3.71 -20.56
CA VAL A 197 -5.25 4.30 -20.55
C VAL A 197 -5.53 5.04 -21.85
N ALA A 198 -4.55 5.77 -22.39
CA ALA A 198 -4.63 6.42 -23.69
C ALA A 198 -4.83 5.39 -24.81
N TYR A 199 -4.14 4.24 -24.74
CA TYR A 199 -4.36 3.14 -25.70
C TYR A 199 -5.78 2.57 -25.63
N GLY A 200 -6.35 2.44 -24.42
CA GLY A 200 -7.73 1.97 -24.28
C GLY A 200 -8.76 2.94 -24.82
N LEU A 201 -8.56 4.22 -24.58
CA LEU A 201 -9.40 5.26 -25.16
C LEU A 201 -9.19 5.36 -26.67
N ALA A 202 -7.94 5.18 -27.15
CA ALA A 202 -7.64 5.08 -28.57
C ALA A 202 -8.32 3.88 -29.23
N ALA A 203 -8.39 2.73 -28.54
CA ALA A 203 -9.14 1.56 -29.03
C ALA A 203 -10.63 1.84 -29.14
N GLY A 204 -11.25 2.48 -28.13
CA GLY A 204 -12.64 2.93 -28.20
C GLY A 204 -12.86 3.95 -29.32
N PHE A 205 -11.94 4.88 -29.50
CA PHE A 205 -11.97 5.87 -30.57
C PHE A 205 -11.79 5.22 -31.97
N ALA A 206 -10.86 4.25 -32.09
CA ALA A 206 -10.66 3.50 -33.31
C ALA A 206 -11.90 2.67 -33.69
N ALA A 207 -12.56 2.02 -32.71
CA ALA A 207 -13.81 1.31 -32.93
C ALA A 207 -14.92 2.27 -33.43
N ALA A 208 -14.98 3.49 -32.86
CA ALA A 208 -15.91 4.53 -33.32
C ALA A 208 -15.60 4.99 -34.74
N LEU A 209 -14.31 5.18 -35.09
CA LEU A 209 -13.88 5.55 -36.44
C LEU A 209 -14.20 4.45 -37.47
N VAL A 210 -13.93 3.20 -37.15
CA VAL A 210 -14.28 2.06 -38.02
C VAL A 210 -15.80 2.00 -38.26
N SER A 211 -16.59 2.11 -37.18
CA SER A 211 -18.06 2.14 -37.28
C SER A 211 -18.54 3.31 -38.12
N PHE A 212 -17.91 4.49 -37.96
CA PHE A 212 -18.19 5.67 -38.78
C PHE A 212 -17.83 5.42 -40.24
N GLY A 213 -16.64 4.86 -40.54
CA GLY A 213 -16.20 4.56 -41.89
C GLY A 213 -17.10 3.56 -42.59
N VAL A 214 -17.53 2.49 -41.91
CA VAL A 214 -18.46 1.49 -42.42
C VAL A 214 -19.83 2.14 -42.76
N LEU A 215 -20.39 2.94 -41.85
CA LEU A 215 -21.65 3.63 -42.10
C LEU A 215 -21.54 4.65 -43.22
N TRP A 216 -20.40 5.27 -43.41
CA TRP A 216 -20.15 6.20 -44.51
C TRP A 216 -20.00 5.45 -45.84
N GLY A 217 -19.25 4.35 -45.90
CA GLY A 217 -19.08 3.50 -47.09
C GLY A 217 -20.41 2.96 -47.62
N PHE A 218 -21.40 2.72 -46.74
CA PHE A 218 -22.75 2.36 -47.14
C PHE A 218 -23.62 3.55 -47.58
N GLY A 219 -23.03 4.73 -47.82
CA GLY A 219 -23.75 5.94 -48.29
C GLY A 219 -24.82 6.49 -47.33
N ARG A 220 -24.75 6.06 -46.07
CA ARG A 220 -25.79 6.41 -45.06
C ARG A 220 -25.52 7.73 -44.35
N PHE A 221 -24.43 8.42 -44.60
CA PHE A 221 -24.15 9.76 -44.08
C PHE A 221 -24.42 10.83 -45.15
N PRO A 222 -25.36 11.76 -44.96
CA PRO A 222 -25.54 12.89 -45.84
C PRO A 222 -24.31 13.82 -45.78
N ARG A 223 -23.94 14.43 -46.91
CA ARG A 223 -22.70 15.24 -47.10
C ARG A 223 -22.54 16.37 -46.06
N LEU A 224 -23.61 16.89 -45.46
CA LEU A 224 -23.54 17.89 -44.39
C LEU A 224 -23.30 17.36 -42.97
N GLY A 225 -23.61 16.09 -42.68
CA GLY A 225 -23.40 15.48 -41.35
C GLY A 225 -21.97 15.03 -41.10
N THR A 226 -21.20 14.85 -42.17
CA THR A 226 -19.82 14.32 -42.06
C THR A 226 -18.85 15.25 -41.32
N PRO A 227 -18.78 16.57 -41.64
CA PRO A 227 -17.87 17.48 -40.93
C PRO A 227 -18.27 17.71 -39.48
N ALA A 228 -19.59 17.70 -39.17
CA ALA A 228 -20.04 17.82 -37.79
C ALA A 228 -19.69 16.59 -36.95
N ALA A 229 -19.82 15.37 -37.49
CA ALA A 229 -19.43 14.14 -36.84
C ALA A 229 -17.92 14.07 -36.58
N LEU A 230 -17.11 14.40 -37.58
CA LEU A 230 -15.63 14.44 -37.48
C LEU A 230 -15.19 15.52 -36.50
N GLY A 231 -15.82 16.69 -36.51
CA GLY A 231 -15.51 17.76 -35.54
C GLY A 231 -15.83 17.35 -34.11
N THR A 232 -17.00 16.71 -33.87
CA THR A 232 -17.39 16.21 -32.55
C THR A 232 -16.42 15.13 -32.05
N MET A 233 -16.06 14.19 -32.92
CA MET A 233 -15.09 13.15 -32.58
C MET A 233 -13.70 13.72 -32.30
N GLY A 234 -13.26 14.73 -33.06
CA GLY A 234 -12.00 15.44 -32.82
C GLY A 234 -11.99 16.17 -31.49
N VAL A 235 -13.07 16.88 -31.15
CA VAL A 235 -13.21 17.55 -29.85
C VAL A 235 -13.22 16.54 -28.70
N LEU A 236 -13.94 15.44 -28.84
CA LEU A 236 -13.94 14.36 -27.83
C LEU A 236 -12.55 13.75 -27.63
N GLY A 237 -11.82 13.53 -28.73
CA GLY A 237 -10.44 13.07 -28.68
C GLY A 237 -9.50 14.05 -27.98
N LEU A 238 -9.62 15.35 -28.28
CA LEU A 238 -8.85 16.42 -27.62
C LEU A 238 -9.19 16.55 -26.14
N VAL A 239 -10.48 16.49 -25.78
CA VAL A 239 -10.92 16.50 -24.37
C VAL A 239 -10.38 15.26 -23.65
N ALA A 240 -10.39 14.09 -24.29
CA ALA A 240 -9.83 12.87 -23.76
C ALA A 240 -8.33 13.04 -23.42
N VAL A 241 -7.54 13.52 -24.38
CA VAL A 241 -6.11 13.75 -24.19
C VAL A 241 -5.85 14.83 -23.14
N ALA A 242 -6.64 15.91 -23.12
CA ALA A 242 -6.53 16.96 -22.13
C ALA A 242 -6.85 16.49 -20.71
N CYS A 243 -7.92 15.67 -20.53
CA CYS A 243 -8.27 15.10 -19.24
C CYS A 243 -7.22 14.11 -18.72
N LEU A 244 -6.64 13.30 -19.61
CA LEU A 244 -5.54 12.41 -19.26
C LEU A 244 -4.29 13.19 -18.85
N GLY A 245 -3.90 14.20 -19.65
CA GLY A 245 -2.76 15.04 -19.34
C GLY A 245 -2.95 15.88 -18.07
N ALA A 246 -4.18 16.31 -17.76
CA ALA A 246 -4.51 16.99 -16.52
C ALA A 246 -4.42 16.04 -15.31
N ARG A 247 -4.85 14.77 -15.47
CA ARG A 247 -4.76 13.78 -14.41
C ARG A 247 -3.32 13.40 -14.08
N GLU A 248 -2.44 13.32 -15.08
CA GLU A 248 -1.00 13.09 -14.85
C GLU A 248 -0.29 14.28 -14.21
N ARG A 249 -0.72 15.49 -14.53
CA ARG A 249 -0.15 16.76 -14.04
C ARG A 249 -0.87 17.30 -12.82
N GLY A 250 -1.93 16.65 -12.37
CA GLY A 250 -2.67 17.03 -11.17
C GLY A 250 -1.73 17.12 -9.97
N PRO A 251 -1.94 18.07 -9.04
CA PRO A 251 -1.14 18.17 -7.85
C PRO A 251 -1.23 16.83 -7.12
N ARG A 252 -0.08 16.21 -6.87
CA ARG A 252 0.01 15.07 -5.97
C ARG A 252 -0.52 15.57 -4.63
N GLN A 253 -1.47 14.87 -4.06
CA GLN A 253 -1.90 15.13 -2.69
C GLN A 253 -0.85 14.53 -1.74
N ASP A 254 0.37 15.07 -1.80
CA ASP A 254 1.46 14.61 -0.95
C ASP A 254 1.25 15.11 0.48
N LEU A 255 0.64 16.29 0.63
CA LEU A 255 0.32 16.90 1.91
C LEU A 255 -1.13 16.56 2.29
N LEU A 256 -1.29 15.78 3.37
CA LEU A 256 -2.60 15.30 3.83
C LEU A 256 -3.25 16.22 4.88
N THR A 257 -2.50 17.18 5.45
CA THR A 257 -2.99 18.04 6.53
C THR A 257 -3.12 19.49 6.10
N THR A 258 -4.05 20.19 6.71
CA THR A 258 -4.26 21.63 6.52
C THR A 258 -3.38 22.44 7.47
N PRO A 259 -3.18 23.76 7.24
CA PRO A 259 -2.38 24.60 8.13
C PRO A 259 -2.92 24.74 9.57
N ASN A 260 -4.17 24.37 9.81
CA ASN A 260 -4.83 24.53 11.11
C ASN A 260 -4.60 23.33 12.06
N GLU A 261 -3.97 22.26 11.61
CA GLU A 261 -3.70 21.10 12.44
C GLU A 261 -2.38 21.25 13.19
N PRO A 262 -2.25 20.65 14.40
CA PRO A 262 -1.05 20.77 15.22
C PRO A 262 0.18 20.07 14.63
N PHE A 263 0.01 19.41 13.51
CA PHE A 263 1.06 18.70 12.77
C PHE A 263 0.83 18.84 11.27
N GLN A 264 1.87 18.59 10.50
CA GLN A 264 1.79 18.39 9.04
C GLN A 264 2.25 16.99 8.69
N LEU A 265 1.54 16.32 7.79
CA LEU A 265 1.85 14.97 7.35
C LEU A 265 1.94 14.92 5.83
N LEU A 266 3.09 14.50 5.35
CA LEU A 266 3.43 14.35 3.94
C LEU A 266 3.73 12.89 3.65
N VAL A 267 3.09 12.29 2.67
CA VAL A 267 3.44 10.96 2.16
C VAL A 267 4.48 11.10 1.07
N LYS A 268 5.67 10.56 1.29
CA LYS A 268 6.80 10.63 0.33
C LYS A 268 6.81 9.45 -0.63
N GLN A 269 6.45 8.27 -0.13
CA GLN A 269 6.50 7.03 -0.90
C GLN A 269 5.44 6.06 -0.42
N PHE A 270 4.90 5.28 -1.34
CA PHE A 270 3.93 4.25 -1.03
C PHE A 270 4.23 2.97 -1.82
N TYR A 271 4.20 1.84 -1.13
CA TYR A 271 4.30 0.51 -1.72
C TYR A 271 3.01 -0.27 -1.47
N PRO A 272 2.32 -0.73 -2.51
CA PRO A 272 1.13 -1.60 -2.35
C PRO A 272 1.44 -2.90 -1.62
N ALA A 273 2.65 -3.43 -1.82
CA ALA A 273 3.19 -4.55 -1.06
C ALA A 273 4.62 -4.21 -0.63
N SER A 274 4.87 -4.30 0.67
CA SER A 274 6.13 -3.90 1.28
C SER A 274 6.77 -5.01 2.09
N SER A 275 8.12 -5.04 2.08
CA SER A 275 8.89 -5.88 3.00
C SER A 275 8.72 -5.41 4.45
N PRO A 276 9.05 -6.22 5.46
CA PRO A 276 9.22 -5.73 6.82
C PRO A 276 10.17 -4.53 6.87
N VAL A 277 9.93 -3.63 7.81
CA VAL A 277 10.83 -2.50 8.07
C VAL A 277 12.15 -3.06 8.58
N LYS A 278 13.25 -2.70 7.90
CA LYS A 278 14.59 -3.05 8.34
C LYS A 278 15.32 -1.78 8.79
N TYR A 279 15.99 -1.88 9.91
CA TYR A 279 16.87 -0.84 10.37
C TYR A 279 18.08 -0.71 9.43
N ALA A 280 18.30 0.47 8.91
CA ALA A 280 19.34 0.78 7.94
C ALA A 280 19.89 2.19 8.21
N PRO A 281 20.78 2.34 9.16
CA PRO A 281 21.48 3.60 9.41
C PRO A 281 22.24 4.06 8.16
N ARG A 282 22.43 5.36 8.06
CA ARG A 282 23.16 5.99 6.95
C ARG A 282 24.08 7.08 7.46
N GLU A 283 25.11 7.44 6.69
CA GLU A 283 25.92 8.63 6.99
C GLU A 283 25.04 9.87 7.02
N GLY A 284 25.28 10.73 8.00
CA GLY A 284 24.53 11.97 8.20
C GLY A 284 25.28 12.95 9.08
N ASP A 285 24.88 14.20 9.04
CA ASP A 285 25.50 15.25 9.84
C ASP A 285 25.19 15.02 11.33
N ASN A 286 26.22 15.17 12.18
CA ASN A 286 26.13 15.01 13.64
C ASN A 286 25.64 13.64 14.12
N GLY A 287 25.91 12.60 13.36
CA GLY A 287 25.61 11.23 13.76
C GLY A 287 26.63 10.64 14.72
N ASP A 288 26.32 9.44 15.21
CA ASP A 288 27.23 8.66 16.06
C ASP A 288 27.97 7.60 15.24
N PRO A 289 29.19 7.23 15.63
CA PRO A 289 29.87 6.11 15.01
C PRO A 289 29.09 4.81 15.20
N MET A 290 28.82 4.11 14.10
CA MET A 290 28.07 2.86 14.07
C MET A 290 28.79 1.81 13.25
N MET A 291 28.76 0.57 13.71
CA MET A 291 29.37 -0.56 13.05
C MET A 291 28.38 -1.71 12.92
N LYS A 292 28.22 -2.23 11.69
CA LYS A 292 27.51 -3.47 11.42
C LYS A 292 28.49 -4.62 11.32
N ALA A 293 28.28 -5.67 12.11
CA ALA A 293 29.18 -6.80 12.16
C ALA A 293 28.45 -8.14 12.12
N SER A 294 29.12 -9.13 11.52
CA SER A 294 28.75 -10.55 11.53
C SER A 294 29.86 -11.34 12.21
N LEU A 295 29.50 -12.24 13.10
CA LEU A 295 30.41 -13.13 13.79
C LEU A 295 30.06 -14.58 13.49
N PHE A 296 30.86 -15.21 12.66
CA PHE A 296 30.64 -16.57 12.18
C PHE A 296 31.31 -17.60 13.13
N LEU A 297 30.53 -18.57 13.54
CA LEU A 297 30.98 -19.68 14.40
C LEU A 297 30.76 -21.02 13.72
N LYS A 298 31.79 -21.87 13.73
CA LYS A 298 31.72 -23.27 13.32
C LYS A 298 32.13 -24.15 14.48
N MET A 299 31.34 -25.17 14.79
CA MET A 299 31.61 -26.18 15.80
C MET A 299 31.35 -27.57 15.25
N PRO A 300 31.97 -28.64 15.80
CA PRO A 300 31.76 -30.02 15.32
C PRO A 300 30.32 -30.50 15.37
N SER A 301 29.51 -29.98 16.30
CA SER A 301 28.10 -30.28 16.45
C SER A 301 27.20 -29.54 15.48
N MET A 302 27.75 -28.61 14.71
CA MET A 302 27.01 -27.80 13.72
C MET A 302 27.31 -28.34 12.34
N GLY A 303 26.27 -28.66 11.56
CA GLY A 303 26.43 -29.14 10.18
C GLY A 303 27.00 -28.07 9.24
N ALA A 304 26.83 -26.78 9.57
CA ALA A 304 27.30 -25.64 8.80
C ALA A 304 27.80 -24.52 9.73
N GLU A 305 28.56 -23.61 9.15
CA GLU A 305 28.95 -22.37 9.82
C GLU A 305 27.71 -21.47 10.00
N MET A 306 27.60 -20.82 11.16
CA MET A 306 26.44 -19.97 11.51
C MET A 306 26.93 -18.58 11.91
N ASP A 307 26.23 -17.56 11.45
CA ASP A 307 26.35 -16.21 12.00
C ASP A 307 25.60 -16.14 13.34
N ILE A 308 26.34 -15.97 14.42
CA ILE A 308 25.75 -15.93 15.75
C ILE A 308 25.08 -14.58 16.05
N VAL A 309 25.40 -13.52 15.31
CA VAL A 309 24.73 -12.22 15.44
C VAL A 309 23.30 -12.31 14.91
N ASP A 310 23.11 -12.96 13.76
CA ASP A 310 21.78 -13.14 13.16
C ASP A 310 20.82 -13.96 14.06
N ARG A 311 21.34 -14.78 14.96
CA ARG A 311 20.51 -15.53 15.92
C ARG A 311 19.71 -14.64 16.87
N PHE A 312 20.16 -13.44 17.09
CA PHE A 312 19.54 -12.45 17.97
C PHE A 312 18.77 -11.39 17.18
N ASP A 313 18.61 -11.60 15.85
CA ASP A 313 17.88 -10.66 15.01
C ASP A 313 16.43 -10.52 15.51
N ASP A 314 16.05 -9.28 15.80
CA ASP A 314 14.69 -8.88 16.21
C ASP A 314 13.72 -8.76 15.03
N GLY A 315 14.12 -9.19 13.84
CA GLY A 315 13.38 -9.03 12.59
C GLY A 315 13.46 -7.61 11.99
N ARG A 316 14.05 -6.67 12.71
CA ARG A 316 14.27 -5.29 12.23
C ARG A 316 15.68 -5.06 11.72
N GLY A 317 16.61 -5.98 12.04
CA GLY A 317 18.02 -5.85 11.68
C GLY A 317 18.79 -4.86 12.54
N THR A 318 18.32 -4.56 13.76
CA THR A 318 19.00 -3.66 14.70
C THR A 318 20.18 -4.32 15.39
N VAL A 319 20.07 -5.60 15.66
CA VAL A 319 21.06 -6.37 16.42
C VAL A 319 22.47 -6.38 15.81
N PRO A 320 22.64 -6.45 14.47
CA PRO A 320 23.96 -6.41 13.86
C PRO A 320 24.69 -5.07 14.03
N TRP A 321 24.00 -4.02 14.42
CA TRP A 321 24.57 -2.70 14.59
C TRP A 321 24.96 -2.42 16.03
N LEU A 322 26.22 -2.05 16.22
CA LEU A 322 26.75 -1.53 17.46
C LEU A 322 26.96 -0.02 17.30
N ARG A 323 26.59 0.75 18.32
CA ARG A 323 26.57 2.21 18.28
C ARG A 323 27.38 2.81 19.42
N ALA A 324 28.41 3.58 19.10
CA ALA A 324 29.20 4.31 20.09
C ALA A 324 28.61 5.71 20.35
N ASP A 325 27.30 5.78 20.67
CA ASP A 325 26.53 7.02 20.82
C ASP A 325 26.67 7.67 22.20
N ASN A 326 27.01 6.93 23.24
CA ASN A 326 27.22 7.51 24.55
C ASN A 326 28.39 8.49 24.53
N PRO A 327 28.17 9.80 24.76
CA PRO A 327 29.23 10.81 24.63
C PRO A 327 30.35 10.64 25.62
N ARG A 328 30.15 9.90 26.72
CA ARG A 328 31.11 9.67 27.80
C ARG A 328 31.94 8.42 27.59
N TYR A 329 31.29 7.34 27.09
CA TYR A 329 31.94 6.03 27.00
C TYR A 329 32.35 5.65 25.59
N ARG A 330 31.65 6.16 24.60
CA ARG A 330 31.87 5.84 23.18
C ARG A 330 32.04 4.35 22.92
N ARG A 331 31.19 3.54 23.56
CA ARG A 331 31.24 2.08 23.52
C ARG A 331 29.86 1.46 23.48
N ASP A 332 29.71 0.37 22.74
CA ASP A 332 28.57 -0.56 22.80
C ASP A 332 29.08 -1.99 22.93
N ALA A 333 28.27 -2.88 23.47
CA ALA A 333 28.60 -4.29 23.64
C ALA A 333 27.38 -5.19 23.46
N ARG A 334 27.61 -6.36 22.87
CA ARG A 334 26.60 -7.40 22.70
C ARG A 334 27.10 -8.71 23.23
N ASP A 335 26.36 -9.31 24.15
CA ASP A 335 26.58 -10.67 24.58
C ASP A 335 25.85 -11.64 23.66
N LEU A 336 26.62 -12.40 22.90
CA LEU A 336 26.13 -13.37 21.93
C LEU A 336 26.14 -14.82 22.50
N GLY A 337 26.27 -14.96 23.82
CA GLY A 337 26.37 -16.23 24.50
C GLY A 337 27.81 -16.79 24.42
N PRO A 338 28.24 -17.40 23.30
CA PRO A 338 29.63 -17.92 23.18
C PRO A 338 30.69 -16.83 23.07
N ALA A 339 30.32 -15.61 22.71
CA ALA A 339 31.24 -14.49 22.55
C ALA A 339 30.64 -13.17 23.02
N LEU A 340 31.45 -12.29 23.57
CA LEU A 340 31.16 -10.88 23.78
C LEU A 340 31.75 -10.10 22.60
N LEU A 341 30.89 -9.38 21.87
CA LEU A 341 31.31 -8.46 20.81
C LEU A 341 31.21 -7.04 21.32
N THR A 342 32.29 -6.28 21.24
CA THR A 342 32.32 -4.88 21.64
C THR A 342 32.74 -3.98 20.50
N PHE A 343 32.17 -2.77 20.44
CA PHE A 343 32.60 -1.71 19.56
C PHE A 343 32.92 -0.46 20.36
N GLN A 344 34.04 0.16 20.09
CA GLN A 344 34.52 1.36 20.77
C GLN A 344 35.03 2.38 19.77
N LEU A 345 34.89 3.66 20.10
CA LEU A 345 35.49 4.74 19.32
C LEU A 345 36.77 5.22 19.95
N ALA A 346 37.86 5.28 19.18
CA ALA A 346 39.07 5.95 19.55
C ALA A 346 38.94 7.46 19.35
N GLU A 347 38.85 8.19 20.45
CA GLU A 347 38.83 9.65 20.44
C GLU A 347 40.23 10.27 20.23
N ARG A 348 41.28 9.49 20.43
CA ARG A 348 42.69 9.93 20.36
C ARG A 348 43.58 8.87 19.72
N PRO A 349 44.66 9.25 19.02
CA PRO A 349 45.55 8.31 18.36
C PRO A 349 46.21 7.32 19.35
N GLU A 350 46.51 7.76 20.59
CA GLU A 350 47.15 6.91 21.61
C GLU A 350 46.27 5.73 22.02
N MET A 351 44.92 5.86 21.87
CA MET A 351 44.02 4.74 22.15
C MET A 351 44.19 3.61 21.13
N VAL A 352 44.54 3.92 19.88
CA VAL A 352 44.85 2.91 18.86
C VAL A 352 46.18 2.21 19.21
N GLU A 353 47.17 2.98 19.62
CA GLU A 353 48.45 2.42 20.04
C GLU A 353 48.31 1.50 21.25
N ASP A 354 47.61 1.95 22.29
CA ASP A 354 47.30 1.12 23.46
C ASP A 354 46.53 -0.15 23.09
N PHE A 355 45.58 -0.04 22.21
CA PHE A 355 44.77 -1.17 21.76
C PHE A 355 45.58 -2.23 21.01
N LEU A 356 46.55 -1.81 20.18
CA LEU A 356 47.37 -2.69 19.35
C LEU A 356 48.64 -3.18 20.07
N THR A 357 49.15 -2.46 21.04
CA THR A 357 50.40 -2.81 21.73
C THR A 357 50.20 -3.68 22.96
N LEU A 358 49.03 -4.27 23.15
CA LEU A 358 48.86 -5.31 24.17
C LEU A 358 49.87 -6.42 23.98
N PRO A 359 50.42 -6.98 25.09
CA PRO A 359 51.39 -8.07 25.03
C PRO A 359 50.87 -9.25 24.22
N GLU A 360 51.74 -9.89 23.45
CA GLU A 360 51.44 -11.08 22.64
C GLU A 360 51.11 -12.31 23.48
N LYS A 361 51.60 -12.34 24.72
CA LYS A 361 51.32 -13.42 25.68
C LYS A 361 50.08 -13.13 26.49
N PRO A 362 49.31 -14.16 26.90
CA PRO A 362 48.13 -13.98 27.75
C PRO A 362 48.55 -13.18 28.99
N LEU A 363 47.85 -12.07 29.22
CA LEU A 363 47.97 -11.32 30.45
C LEU A 363 47.09 -11.95 31.51
N GLU A 364 47.69 -12.60 32.47
CA GLU A 364 46.98 -13.02 33.68
C GLU A 364 46.77 -11.85 34.66
N GLN A 365 47.45 -10.73 34.39
CA GLN A 365 47.52 -9.59 35.28
C GLN A 365 47.11 -8.30 34.58
N ASP A 366 46.67 -7.37 35.39
CA ASP A 366 46.30 -6.02 34.97
C ASP A 366 47.50 -5.26 34.40
N LEU A 367 47.29 -4.48 33.36
CA LEU A 367 48.27 -3.57 32.80
C LEU A 367 47.76 -2.13 32.93
N VAL A 368 48.53 -1.28 33.61
CA VAL A 368 48.29 0.15 33.72
C VAL A 368 49.41 0.89 33.02
N ARG A 369 49.07 1.74 32.06
CA ARG A 369 50.00 2.60 31.35
C ARG A 369 49.67 4.06 31.64
N VAL A 370 50.70 4.83 31.95
CA VAL A 370 50.61 6.27 32.18
C VAL A 370 51.31 6.98 31.05
N HIS A 371 50.53 7.67 30.22
CA HIS A 371 51.04 8.53 29.16
C HIS A 371 51.27 9.93 29.73
N TYR A 372 52.43 10.50 29.48
CA TYR A 372 52.83 11.84 29.91
C TYR A 372 53.79 12.47 28.92
N LYS A 373 54.07 13.77 29.07
CA LYS A 373 55.11 14.45 28.31
C LYS A 373 56.34 14.64 29.21
N ASP A 374 57.54 14.34 28.66
CA ASP A 374 58.78 14.65 29.35
C ASP A 374 59.03 16.19 29.35
N LYS A 375 60.10 16.62 30.05
CA LYS A 375 60.48 18.03 30.13
C LYS A 375 60.74 18.71 28.78
N SER A 376 60.98 17.93 27.71
CA SER A 376 61.14 18.42 26.34
C SER A 376 59.83 18.46 25.57
N GLY A 377 58.72 18.06 26.19
CA GLY A 377 57.39 17.97 25.53
C GLY A 377 57.22 16.70 24.71
N LYS A 378 58.15 15.75 24.73
CA LYS A 378 58.04 14.50 23.99
C LYS A 378 57.13 13.50 24.72
N PRO A 379 56.23 12.82 24.03
CA PRO A 379 55.36 11.82 24.63
C PRO A 379 56.17 10.61 25.16
N ARG A 380 55.83 10.17 26.36
CA ARG A 380 56.38 9.01 27.06
C ARG A 380 55.29 8.13 27.65
N VAL A 381 55.60 6.86 27.82
CA VAL A 381 54.69 5.88 28.42
C VAL A 381 55.42 5.20 29.56
N PHE A 382 54.83 5.22 30.74
CA PHE A 382 55.30 4.48 31.91
C PHE A 382 54.34 3.33 32.19
N ALA A 383 54.82 2.10 32.27
CA ALA A 383 54.03 0.94 32.65
C ALA A 383 54.15 0.74 34.17
N VAL A 384 53.02 0.78 34.86
CA VAL A 384 52.98 0.47 36.30
C VAL A 384 53.28 -1.03 36.47
N PRO A 385 54.17 -1.45 37.38
CA PRO A 385 54.44 -2.85 37.63
C PRO A 385 53.15 -3.62 37.97
N ALA A 386 53.01 -4.81 37.41
CA ALA A 386 51.78 -5.61 37.58
C ALA A 386 51.56 -6.05 39.03
N ASP A 387 52.65 -6.26 39.77
CA ASP A 387 52.68 -6.63 41.17
C ASP A 387 52.64 -5.44 42.16
N ALA A 388 52.48 -4.22 41.62
CA ALA A 388 52.34 -3.00 42.39
C ALA A 388 51.20 -3.08 43.41
N LYS A 389 51.52 -2.83 44.68
CA LYS A 389 50.58 -2.80 45.79
C LYS A 389 49.82 -1.46 45.81
N GLU A 390 48.60 -1.45 46.33
CA GLU A 390 47.89 -0.23 46.64
C GLU A 390 48.73 0.65 47.59
N GLY A 391 48.76 1.97 47.30
CA GLY A 391 49.61 2.92 47.99
C GLY A 391 51.05 3.09 47.41
N ALA A 392 51.41 2.30 46.40
CA ALA A 392 52.72 2.43 45.75
C ALA A 392 52.76 3.70 44.87
N ALA A 393 53.78 4.54 45.06
CA ALA A 393 54.03 5.75 44.32
C ALA A 393 55.18 5.58 43.31
N PHE A 394 54.98 6.08 42.11
CA PHE A 394 55.87 5.97 40.97
C PHE A 394 56.23 7.36 40.46
N PRO A 395 57.45 7.88 40.70
CA PRO A 395 57.87 9.10 40.02
C PRO A 395 58.03 8.82 38.51
N LEU A 396 57.51 9.69 37.69
CA LEU A 396 57.58 9.53 36.21
C LEU A 396 58.94 10.07 35.72
N PRO A 397 59.77 9.23 35.03
CA PRO A 397 61.06 9.62 34.54
C PRO A 397 61.03 10.87 33.63
N ASP A 398 62.03 11.72 33.74
CA ASP A 398 62.18 12.95 32.90
C ASP A 398 60.97 13.89 32.86
N SER A 399 60.07 13.78 33.84
CA SER A 399 58.86 14.63 33.94
C SER A 399 59.10 15.85 34.84
N ASP A 400 58.20 16.84 34.77
CA ASP A 400 58.19 17.98 35.68
C ASP A 400 57.59 17.60 37.05
N ALA A 401 58.37 16.80 37.83
CA ALA A 401 58.02 16.31 39.16
C ALA A 401 56.61 15.64 39.20
N LEU A 402 56.27 14.89 38.18
CA LEU A 402 55.04 14.09 38.16
C LEU A 402 55.24 12.79 38.94
N THR A 403 54.35 12.51 39.87
CA THR A 403 54.32 11.24 40.60
C THR A 403 52.90 10.68 40.53
N VAL A 404 52.78 9.42 40.16
CA VAL A 404 51.49 8.70 40.16
C VAL A 404 51.49 7.67 41.28
N THR A 405 50.41 7.63 42.07
CA THR A 405 50.23 6.69 43.17
C THR A 405 49.06 5.78 42.88
N LEU A 406 49.28 4.47 42.92
CA LEU A 406 48.20 3.49 42.75
C LEU A 406 47.37 3.46 44.03
N THR A 407 46.12 3.98 43.95
CA THR A 407 45.26 4.06 45.12
C THR A 407 44.47 2.77 45.33
N ARG A 408 43.82 2.26 44.28
CA ARG A 408 42.95 1.08 44.40
C ARG A 408 42.68 0.45 43.02
N ARG A 409 42.49 -0.86 43.01
CA ARG A 409 41.83 -1.60 41.91
C ARG A 409 40.50 -2.13 42.40
N ALA A 410 39.44 -1.97 41.61
CA ALA A 410 38.09 -2.43 41.99
C ALA A 410 37.26 -2.82 40.76
N ASN A 411 36.45 -3.85 40.94
CA ASN A 411 35.37 -4.15 40.01
C ASN A 411 34.09 -3.48 40.53
N LEU A 412 33.51 -2.62 39.75
CA LEU A 412 32.33 -1.83 40.13
C LEU A 412 31.23 -1.99 39.07
N PRO A 413 29.97 -2.10 39.48
CA PRO A 413 28.87 -2.04 38.53
C PRO A 413 28.79 -0.63 37.90
N LEU A 414 28.37 -0.56 36.64
CA LEU A 414 28.09 0.69 35.99
C LEU A 414 26.78 1.26 36.60
N GLY A 415 26.91 2.22 37.52
CA GLY A 415 25.78 2.80 38.25
C GLY A 415 25.20 4.04 37.56
N PRO A 416 24.02 4.52 38.01
CA PRO A 416 23.36 5.70 37.46
C PRO A 416 24.20 6.98 37.57
N ASP A 417 25.07 7.07 38.55
CA ASP A 417 26.00 8.21 38.71
C ASP A 417 27.11 8.24 37.65
N VAL A 418 27.34 7.13 36.95
CA VAL A 418 28.34 7.00 35.90
C VAL A 418 27.73 7.24 34.52
N ASP A 419 26.43 7.11 34.40
CA ASP A 419 25.66 7.37 33.18
C ASP A 419 24.58 8.44 33.41
N PRO A 420 24.94 9.74 33.29
CA PRO A 420 24.00 10.82 33.49
C PRO A 420 22.83 10.85 32.48
N ASP A 421 22.98 10.14 31.35
CA ASP A 421 22.00 10.15 30.28
C ASP A 421 20.96 9.01 30.37
N GLY A 422 21.04 8.17 31.43
CA GLY A 422 20.11 7.06 31.63
C GLY A 422 20.25 5.90 30.66
N THR A 423 21.37 5.81 29.91
CA THR A 423 21.62 4.78 28.90
C THR A 423 22.31 3.52 29.47
N MET A 424 22.21 3.29 30.76
CA MET A 424 22.82 2.15 31.48
C MET A 424 22.59 0.77 30.85
N GLY A 425 21.50 0.59 30.13
CA GLY A 425 21.16 -0.70 29.51
C GLY A 425 22.00 -1.07 28.29
N ARG A 426 22.93 -0.20 27.83
CA ARG A 426 23.64 -0.44 26.56
C ARG A 426 24.97 -1.21 26.70
N VAL A 427 25.56 -1.23 27.88
CA VAL A 427 26.69 -2.12 28.16
C VAL A 427 26.14 -3.43 28.68
N THR A 428 25.61 -4.25 27.77
CA THR A 428 25.05 -5.56 28.13
C THR A 428 26.15 -6.61 28.28
N GLY A 429 25.98 -7.48 29.24
CA GLY A 429 26.87 -8.62 29.45
C GLY A 429 28.10 -8.36 30.31
N GLU A 430 28.32 -7.16 30.81
CA GLU A 430 29.39 -6.79 31.74
C GLU A 430 28.81 -6.11 32.99
N PRO A 431 28.24 -6.87 33.93
CA PRO A 431 27.62 -6.30 35.14
C PRO A 431 28.59 -5.58 36.05
N GLU A 432 29.88 -5.94 35.98
CA GLU A 432 30.95 -5.31 36.75
C GLU A 432 32.12 -4.97 35.85
N LEU A 433 32.54 -3.71 35.88
CA LEU A 433 33.67 -3.21 35.11
C LEU A 433 34.90 -3.04 36.01
N ALA A 434 36.07 -3.33 35.45
CA ALA A 434 37.35 -3.19 36.17
C ALA A 434 37.83 -1.73 36.08
N PHE A 435 38.02 -1.13 37.25
CA PHE A 435 38.54 0.22 37.41
C PHE A 435 39.88 0.22 38.15
N VAL A 436 40.74 1.19 37.81
CA VAL A 436 41.92 1.56 38.54
C VAL A 436 41.81 3.02 38.98
N PHE A 437 42.10 3.28 40.23
CA PHE A 437 42.13 4.58 40.85
C PHE A 437 43.58 4.95 41.13
N MET A 438 43.99 6.15 40.75
CA MET A 438 45.34 6.66 40.93
C MET A 438 45.31 8.12 41.35
N ASP A 439 46.21 8.53 42.20
CA ASP A 439 46.43 9.92 42.53
C ASP A 439 47.62 10.44 41.73
N VAL A 440 47.48 11.59 41.12
CA VAL A 440 48.49 12.27 40.33
C VAL A 440 48.93 13.54 41.06
N LYS A 441 50.23 13.62 41.38
CA LYS A 441 50.83 14.79 42.02
C LYS A 441 51.83 15.43 41.08
N GLN A 442 51.77 16.75 40.96
CA GLN A 442 52.71 17.55 40.15
C GLN A 442 53.43 18.58 41.05
N GLY A 443 54.70 18.32 41.34
CA GLY A 443 55.51 19.15 42.21
C GLY A 443 54.91 19.29 43.62
N GLU A 444 54.71 20.52 44.10
CA GLU A 444 54.11 20.81 45.41
C GLU A 444 52.58 20.90 45.40
N LYS A 445 51.94 20.74 44.23
CA LYS A 445 50.48 20.78 44.14
C LYS A 445 49.84 19.59 44.90
N PRO A 446 48.63 19.76 45.42
CA PRO A 446 47.90 18.64 46.03
C PRO A 446 47.68 17.53 44.97
N ALA A 447 47.68 16.30 45.45
CA ALA A 447 47.42 15.15 44.58
C ALA A 447 45.95 15.18 44.10
N GLU A 448 45.74 14.92 42.81
CA GLU A 448 44.40 14.88 42.20
C GLU A 448 44.03 13.45 41.87
N PRO A 449 42.76 13.04 42.12
CA PRO A 449 42.32 11.68 41.83
C PRO A 449 42.05 11.48 40.34
N TYR A 450 42.53 10.37 39.80
CA TYR A 450 42.34 9.89 38.45
C TYR A 450 41.70 8.51 38.46
N ILE A 451 40.89 8.23 37.50
CA ILE A 451 40.20 6.95 37.30
C ILE A 451 40.38 6.46 35.85
N ALA A 452 40.63 5.18 35.68
CA ALA A 452 40.57 4.56 34.38
C ALA A 452 39.79 3.26 34.45
N CYS A 453 39.00 2.98 33.40
CA CYS A 453 38.22 1.77 33.26
C CYS A 453 38.71 0.97 32.06
N SER A 454 38.96 -0.31 32.26
CA SER A 454 39.44 -1.18 31.18
C SER A 454 38.44 -1.33 30.03
N ALA A 455 37.17 -1.40 30.35
CA ALA A 455 36.11 -1.54 29.37
C ALA A 455 35.71 -0.21 28.72
N LEU A 456 36.04 0.94 29.32
CA LEU A 456 35.66 2.28 28.91
C LEU A 456 36.88 3.18 28.69
N PRO A 457 37.75 2.90 27.71
CA PRO A 457 39.02 3.62 27.52
C PRO A 457 38.85 5.10 27.13
N ALA A 458 37.66 5.49 26.65
CA ALA A 458 37.33 6.87 26.33
C ALA A 458 36.90 7.70 27.56
N LEU A 459 36.67 7.05 28.72
CA LEU A 459 36.31 7.74 29.95
C LEU A 459 37.39 8.74 30.33
N PRO A 460 37.04 10.02 30.57
CA PRO A 460 38.01 11.00 31.07
C PRO A 460 38.61 10.55 32.39
N ASN A 461 39.95 10.49 32.48
CA ASN A 461 40.61 10.03 33.71
C ASN A 461 40.36 10.99 34.86
N ASN A 462 40.24 12.28 34.61
CA ASN A 462 39.82 13.31 35.54
C ASN A 462 38.96 14.35 34.83
N ALA A 463 37.64 14.32 35.07
CA ALA A 463 36.67 15.21 34.42
C ALA A 463 36.79 16.68 34.90
N ARG A 464 37.53 16.94 35.97
CA ARG A 464 37.69 18.29 36.52
C ARG A 464 38.85 19.06 35.89
N VAL A 465 39.74 18.35 35.15
CA VAL A 465 40.93 18.94 34.52
C VAL A 465 40.78 18.97 33.03
N THR A 466 40.83 20.14 32.45
CA THR A 466 40.63 20.35 31.01
C THR A 466 41.82 19.84 30.18
N ASP A 467 43.03 19.98 30.68
CA ASP A 467 44.27 19.47 30.05
C ASP A 467 45.09 18.67 31.08
N PRO A 468 44.79 17.38 31.29
CA PRO A 468 45.45 16.58 32.29
C PRO A 468 46.91 16.31 31.95
N PRO A 469 47.87 16.45 32.92
CA PRO A 469 49.28 16.25 32.68
C PRO A 469 49.61 14.77 32.39
N VAL A 470 48.71 13.87 32.73
CA VAL A 470 48.86 12.43 32.45
C VAL A 470 47.54 11.87 31.92
N ARG A 471 47.64 10.84 31.09
CA ARG A 471 46.53 9.97 30.69
C ARG A 471 46.83 8.54 31.16
N ILE A 472 45.84 7.94 31.80
CA ILE A 472 45.95 6.57 32.31
C ILE A 472 45.14 5.66 31.40
N ALA A 473 45.81 4.67 30.81
CA ALA A 473 45.18 3.57 30.10
C ALA A 473 45.24 2.31 30.95
N TYR A 474 44.09 1.67 31.14
CA TYR A 474 43.96 0.48 31.96
C TYR A 474 43.47 -0.69 31.11
N TYR A 475 44.15 -1.81 31.23
CA TYR A 475 43.76 -3.08 30.64
C TYR A 475 43.55 -4.10 31.74
N HIS A 476 42.39 -4.75 31.73
CA HIS A 476 42.05 -5.89 32.58
C HIS A 476 41.69 -7.07 31.67
N PRO A 477 42.25 -8.25 31.87
CA PRO A 477 41.91 -9.42 31.05
C PRO A 477 40.43 -9.75 31.12
N PRO A 478 39.75 -10.00 29.97
CA PRO A 478 38.37 -10.36 29.99
C PRO A 478 38.14 -11.68 30.73
N LYS A 479 37.14 -11.72 31.62
CA LYS A 479 36.74 -12.95 32.32
C LYS A 479 36.04 -13.87 31.37
N LEU A 480 36.67 -14.96 30.94
CA LEU A 480 36.09 -15.95 30.05
C LEU A 480 35.85 -17.26 30.82
N SER A 481 34.67 -17.83 30.62
CA SER A 481 34.30 -19.11 31.26
C SER A 481 35.08 -20.30 30.69
N GLN A 482 35.31 -21.31 31.52
CA GLN A 482 35.99 -22.54 31.10
C GLN A 482 35.11 -23.46 30.24
N THR A 483 33.79 -23.34 30.32
CA THR A 483 32.83 -24.18 29.59
C THR A 483 31.97 -23.34 28.66
N ALA A 484 31.96 -23.68 27.39
CA ALA A 484 31.16 -22.96 26.35
C ALA A 484 29.64 -23.00 26.61
N MET A 485 29.17 -23.94 27.44
CA MET A 485 27.74 -24.05 27.84
C MET A 485 27.38 -23.22 29.07
N GLN A 486 28.36 -22.77 29.85
CA GLN A 486 28.14 -22.04 31.11
C GLN A 486 28.57 -20.57 31.08
N GLY A 487 28.95 -20.06 29.90
CA GLY A 487 29.32 -18.67 29.72
C GLY A 487 30.19 -18.42 28.49
N ARG A 488 30.71 -17.21 28.36
CA ARG A 488 31.49 -16.75 27.22
C ARG A 488 32.79 -17.50 27.09
N SER A 489 33.10 -17.99 25.91
CA SER A 489 34.39 -18.63 25.59
C SER A 489 35.34 -17.70 24.82
N SER A 490 34.84 -16.58 24.33
CA SER A 490 35.59 -15.61 23.54
C SER A 490 35.13 -14.17 23.80
N ALA A 491 36.01 -13.22 23.57
CA ALA A 491 35.67 -11.80 23.51
C ALA A 491 36.33 -11.20 22.26
N VAL A 492 35.59 -10.38 21.56
CA VAL A 492 36.01 -9.70 20.33
C VAL A 492 35.78 -8.22 20.50
N ASP A 493 36.87 -7.46 20.56
CA ASP A 493 36.80 -6.01 20.61
C ASP A 493 37.09 -5.43 19.24
N VAL A 494 36.30 -4.45 18.82
CA VAL A 494 36.54 -3.65 17.63
C VAL A 494 36.69 -2.19 18.04
N LEU A 495 37.72 -1.54 17.53
CA LEU A 495 38.01 -0.14 17.74
C LEU A 495 37.90 0.60 16.41
N GLY A 496 36.97 1.55 16.33
CA GLY A 496 36.81 2.45 15.19
C GLY A 496 37.48 3.80 15.45
N THR A 497 37.84 4.50 14.40
CA THR A 497 38.38 5.86 14.44
C THR A 497 37.49 6.78 13.60
N ARG A 498 37.49 8.08 13.88
CA ARG A 498 36.71 9.06 13.11
C ARG A 498 37.19 9.23 11.68
N ASP A 499 38.42 8.84 11.37
CA ASP A 499 39.00 8.83 10.02
C ASP A 499 38.66 7.54 9.21
N GLY A 500 37.78 6.68 9.76
CA GLY A 500 37.24 5.51 9.04
C GLY A 500 38.09 4.23 9.21
N ARG A 501 39.17 4.25 9.97
CA ARG A 501 39.99 3.04 10.23
C ARG A 501 39.36 2.18 11.32
N LEU A 502 39.50 0.87 11.17
CA LEU A 502 39.02 -0.13 12.13
C LEU A 502 40.14 -1.05 12.54
N PHE A 503 40.14 -1.43 13.81
CA PHE A 503 41.06 -2.37 14.39
C PHE A 503 40.31 -3.39 15.24
N TYR A 504 40.81 -4.60 15.32
CA TYR A 504 40.24 -5.65 16.16
C TYR A 504 41.26 -6.32 17.06
N ARG A 505 40.77 -6.90 18.13
CA ARG A 505 41.49 -7.85 18.97
C ARG A 505 40.51 -8.92 19.45
N ALA A 506 40.97 -10.16 19.44
CA ALA A 506 40.18 -11.30 19.83
C ALA A 506 40.85 -12.07 20.95
N PHE A 507 40.08 -12.41 21.96
CA PHE A 507 40.52 -13.14 23.12
C PHE A 507 39.83 -14.50 23.17
N GLY A 508 40.61 -15.52 23.59
CA GLY A 508 40.14 -16.83 23.97
C GLY A 508 40.54 -17.14 25.41
N ARG A 509 40.32 -18.35 25.84
CA ARG A 509 40.61 -18.78 27.21
C ARG A 509 42.09 -18.62 27.60
N GLU A 510 42.98 -18.69 26.61
CA GLU A 510 44.42 -18.55 26.79
C GLU A 510 44.94 -17.10 26.63
N GLY A 511 44.03 -16.15 26.52
CA GLY A 511 44.32 -14.73 26.32
C GLY A 511 44.14 -14.24 24.89
N LEU A 512 44.94 -13.24 24.49
CA LEU A 512 44.89 -12.62 23.15
C LEU A 512 45.27 -13.65 22.07
N ARG A 513 44.39 -13.83 21.08
CA ARG A 513 44.59 -14.78 19.96
C ARG A 513 44.93 -14.10 18.66
N ALA A 514 44.29 -12.98 18.38
CA ALA A 514 44.46 -12.25 17.13
C ALA A 514 44.22 -10.75 17.36
N LYS A 515 44.94 -9.91 16.64
CA LYS A 515 44.75 -8.45 16.59
C LYS A 515 45.23 -7.90 15.26
N GLY A 516 44.72 -6.76 14.86
CA GLY A 516 45.20 -6.08 13.66
C GLY A 516 44.16 -5.12 13.08
N PRO A 517 44.48 -4.53 11.94
CA PRO A 517 43.49 -3.75 11.20
C PRO A 517 42.43 -4.67 10.56
N ILE A 518 41.22 -4.14 10.36
CA ILE A 518 40.15 -4.79 9.64
C ILE A 518 39.51 -3.82 8.68
N GLU A 519 39.23 -4.26 7.46
CA GLU A 519 38.55 -3.50 6.43
C GLU A 519 37.09 -3.94 6.33
N PRO A 520 36.13 -3.01 6.16
CA PRO A 520 34.73 -3.37 5.91
C PRO A 520 34.60 -4.33 4.72
N GLY A 521 33.73 -5.31 4.85
CA GLY A 521 33.51 -6.37 3.86
C GLY A 521 34.51 -7.52 3.92
N ARG A 522 35.69 -7.34 4.54
CA ARG A 522 36.74 -8.36 4.65
C ARG A 522 36.53 -9.24 5.87
N ARG A 523 36.63 -10.54 5.67
CA ARG A 523 36.52 -11.53 6.73
C ARG A 523 37.89 -11.77 7.38
N VAL A 524 37.93 -11.73 8.69
CA VAL A 524 39.15 -11.97 9.49
C VAL A 524 38.96 -13.21 10.34
N GLN A 525 39.94 -14.12 10.28
CA GLN A 525 39.95 -15.34 11.09
C GLN A 525 40.39 -15.02 12.50
N LEU A 526 39.57 -15.36 13.49
CA LEU A 526 39.83 -15.13 14.91
C LEU A 526 40.34 -16.40 15.59
N VAL A 527 39.75 -17.55 15.26
CA VAL A 527 40.06 -18.86 15.83
C VAL A 527 40.00 -19.90 14.73
N GLY A 528 40.96 -20.83 14.71
CA GLY A 528 40.96 -21.93 13.77
C GLY A 528 41.14 -21.51 12.31
N GLY A 529 41.27 -22.47 11.41
CA GLY A 529 41.30 -22.26 9.95
C GLY A 529 40.00 -22.70 9.29
N PRO A 530 39.82 -22.43 7.97
CA PRO A 530 38.61 -22.80 7.24
C PRO A 530 38.27 -24.30 7.30
N ASN A 531 39.28 -25.15 7.43
CA ASN A 531 39.14 -26.61 7.46
C ASN A 531 39.19 -27.20 8.89
N GLN A 532 39.26 -26.36 9.93
CA GLN A 532 39.25 -26.84 11.30
C GLN A 532 37.81 -27.07 11.80
N PRO A 533 37.61 -28.06 12.70
CA PRO A 533 36.31 -28.38 13.26
C PRO A 533 35.71 -27.23 14.11
N VAL A 534 36.59 -26.40 14.71
CA VAL A 534 36.18 -25.20 15.45
C VAL A 534 36.84 -24.01 14.78
N ALA A 535 36.03 -23.09 14.31
CA ALA A 535 36.50 -21.86 13.70
C ALA A 535 35.59 -20.70 14.08
N MET A 536 36.18 -19.53 14.26
CA MET A 536 35.46 -18.28 14.47
C MET A 536 36.06 -17.19 13.60
N SER A 537 35.24 -16.40 12.96
CA SER A 537 35.68 -15.28 12.13
C SER A 537 34.74 -14.09 12.25
N LEU A 538 35.32 -12.91 12.14
CA LEU A 538 34.62 -11.62 12.17
C LEU A 538 34.60 -11.04 10.77
N ARG A 539 33.47 -10.45 10.40
CA ARG A 539 33.33 -9.54 9.24
C ARG A 539 32.64 -8.28 9.72
N VAL A 540 33.29 -7.15 9.58
CA VAL A 540 32.60 -5.86 9.65
C VAL A 540 31.98 -5.62 8.30
N GLU A 541 30.66 -5.53 8.23
CA GLU A 541 29.94 -5.35 6.97
C GLU A 541 29.97 -3.89 6.55
N GLU A 542 29.76 -2.99 7.51
CA GLU A 542 29.66 -1.56 7.28
C GLU A 542 30.17 -0.81 8.51
N TYR A 543 30.81 0.32 8.29
CA TYR A 543 31.24 1.25 9.32
C TYR A 543 30.85 2.67 8.91
N LEU A 544 30.01 3.31 9.71
CA LEU A 544 29.58 4.69 9.55
C LEU A 544 30.30 5.53 10.61
N THR A 545 31.05 6.54 10.17
CA THR A 545 31.79 7.42 11.08
C THR A 545 30.89 8.45 11.76
N SER A 546 29.75 8.73 11.13
CA SER A 546 28.69 9.62 11.62
C SER A 546 27.32 9.07 11.18
N GLY A 547 26.92 7.95 11.79
CA GLY A 547 25.68 7.27 11.46
C GLY A 547 24.47 7.91 12.11
N VAL A 548 23.40 8.10 11.34
CA VAL A 548 22.08 8.49 11.82
C VAL A 548 21.08 7.36 11.58
N ASP A 549 20.12 7.23 12.46
CA ASP A 549 19.09 6.21 12.33
C ASP A 549 18.36 6.32 10.99
N GLY A 550 18.11 5.19 10.38
CA GLY A 550 17.36 5.09 9.15
C GLY A 550 16.54 3.80 9.10
N GLU A 551 15.54 3.80 8.30
CA GLU A 551 14.70 2.64 8.04
C GLU A 551 14.59 2.42 6.53
N VAL A 552 14.62 1.18 6.11
CA VAL A 552 14.45 0.79 4.72
C VAL A 552 13.31 -0.21 4.60
N VAL A 553 12.46 0.05 3.64
CA VAL A 553 11.40 -0.86 3.19
C VAL A 553 11.55 -1.03 1.69
N GLN A 554 11.44 -2.25 1.20
CA GLN A 554 11.51 -2.55 -0.21
C GLN A 554 10.13 -2.89 -0.76
N GLU A 555 9.86 -2.48 -1.98
CA GLU A 555 8.67 -2.92 -2.69
C GLU A 555 8.78 -4.41 -3.01
N VAL A 556 7.71 -5.15 -2.72
CA VAL A 556 7.61 -6.58 -3.00
C VAL A 556 6.74 -6.76 -4.24
N THR A 557 7.28 -7.35 -5.29
CA THR A 557 6.51 -7.68 -6.49
C THR A 557 5.77 -8.99 -6.25
N LEU A 558 4.44 -8.92 -6.14
CA LEU A 558 3.58 -10.08 -5.99
C LEU A 558 3.04 -10.55 -7.35
N PRO A 559 2.83 -11.86 -7.52
CA PRO A 559 2.12 -12.38 -8.70
C PRO A 559 0.72 -11.74 -8.84
N PRO A 560 0.19 -11.62 -10.06
CA PRO A 560 -1.11 -10.97 -10.29
C PRO A 560 -2.28 -11.53 -9.47
N ASN A 561 -2.26 -12.84 -9.18
CA ASN A 561 -3.26 -13.54 -8.38
C ASN A 561 -3.09 -13.39 -6.85
N GLN A 562 -2.03 -12.71 -6.40
CA GLN A 562 -1.73 -12.49 -4.99
C GLN A 562 -1.57 -11.00 -4.65
N LYS A 563 -1.89 -10.10 -5.55
CA LYS A 563 -1.73 -8.65 -5.33
C LYS A 563 -2.48 -8.15 -4.10
N ASP A 564 -3.63 -8.73 -3.82
CA ASP A 564 -4.47 -8.37 -2.66
C ASP A 564 -3.91 -8.86 -1.32
N GLN A 565 -2.88 -9.73 -1.34
CA GLN A 565 -2.20 -10.24 -0.15
C GLN A 565 -1.01 -9.35 0.28
N GLY A 566 -0.73 -8.31 -0.47
CA GLY A 566 0.35 -7.37 -0.17
C GLY A 566 0.09 -6.60 1.13
N ILE A 567 1.15 -6.42 1.91
CA ILE A 567 1.12 -5.54 3.09
C ILE A 567 1.56 -4.14 2.65
N PRO A 568 0.66 -3.15 2.56
CA PRO A 568 1.02 -1.81 2.15
C PRO A 568 1.97 -1.14 3.12
N GLY A 569 2.87 -0.32 2.57
CA GLY A 569 3.80 0.49 3.33
C GLY A 569 3.87 1.92 2.79
N ALA A 570 3.92 2.90 3.68
CA ALA A 570 4.04 4.31 3.34
C ALA A 570 5.21 4.95 4.08
N LEU A 571 6.10 5.62 3.37
CA LEU A 571 7.09 6.51 3.96
C LEU A 571 6.43 7.88 4.17
N VAL A 572 6.32 8.28 5.42
CA VAL A 572 5.71 9.54 5.79
C VAL A 572 6.73 10.48 6.42
N ARG A 573 6.58 11.77 6.13
CA ARG A 573 7.26 12.84 6.83
C ARG A 573 6.23 13.59 7.66
N MET A 574 6.39 13.54 8.97
CA MET A 574 5.54 14.25 9.91
C MET A 574 6.32 15.39 10.54
N SER A 575 5.75 16.59 10.53
CA SER A 575 6.32 17.79 11.13
C SER A 575 5.43 18.25 12.27
N ALA A 576 6.03 18.48 13.43
CA ALA A 576 5.37 19.05 14.61
C ALA A 576 6.39 19.84 15.42
N GLY A 577 5.96 20.93 16.09
CA GLY A 577 6.85 21.74 16.91
C GLY A 577 8.08 22.30 16.18
N GLY A 578 7.98 22.58 14.88
CA GLY A 578 9.07 23.10 14.06
C GLY A 578 10.13 22.06 13.64
N GLN A 579 9.92 20.79 13.96
CA GLN A 579 10.80 19.68 13.56
C GLN A 579 10.07 18.65 12.73
N ALA A 580 10.82 17.92 11.90
CA ALA A 580 10.28 16.89 11.02
C ALA A 580 10.97 15.55 11.26
N LYS A 581 10.19 14.48 11.25
CA LYS A 581 10.67 13.09 11.28
C LYS A 581 10.13 12.32 10.10
N GLU A 582 10.96 11.43 9.54
CA GLU A 582 10.58 10.49 8.48
C GLU A 582 10.59 9.07 9.05
N PHE A 583 9.53 8.32 8.77
CA PHE A 583 9.39 6.94 9.22
C PHE A 583 8.44 6.15 8.32
N TRP A 584 8.57 4.83 8.35
CA TRP A 584 7.71 3.94 7.61
C TRP A 584 6.50 3.50 8.43
N LEU A 585 5.34 3.59 7.83
CA LEU A 585 4.11 2.99 8.33
C LEU A 585 3.79 1.75 7.48
N ARG A 586 3.38 0.67 8.11
CA ARG A 586 2.89 -0.53 7.44
C ARG A 586 1.52 -0.89 7.96
N ARG A 587 0.63 -1.29 7.04
CA ARG A 587 -0.70 -1.77 7.40
C ARG A 587 -0.63 -3.28 7.56
N PRO A 588 -0.81 -3.83 8.76
CA PRO A 588 -0.93 -5.28 8.94
C PRO A 588 -2.16 -5.78 8.19
N GLY A 589 -2.14 -7.06 7.80
CA GLY A 589 -3.27 -7.68 7.08
C GLY A 589 -4.54 -7.88 7.94
N THR A 590 -4.62 -7.25 9.10
CA THR A 590 -5.77 -7.32 10.01
C THR A 590 -6.63 -6.05 9.91
N LEU A 591 -7.91 -6.16 10.19
CA LEU A 591 -8.83 -5.01 10.23
C LEU A 591 -8.55 -4.05 11.40
N SER A 592 -7.70 -4.43 12.35
CA SER A 592 -7.31 -3.57 13.47
C SER A 592 -6.04 -2.77 13.14
N PRO A 593 -6.01 -1.44 13.39
CA PRO A 593 -4.85 -0.62 13.11
C PRO A 593 -3.69 -0.93 14.06
N THR A 594 -2.47 -0.87 13.54
CA THR A 594 -1.26 -0.94 14.35
C THR A 594 -0.63 0.44 14.42
N PHE A 595 -0.71 1.06 15.60
CA PHE A 595 -0.16 2.39 15.83
C PHE A 595 1.32 2.33 16.19
N GLN A 596 2.10 3.20 15.58
CA GLN A 596 3.48 3.51 15.93
C GLN A 596 3.51 4.82 16.72
N THR A 597 4.26 4.85 17.83
CA THR A 597 4.42 6.09 18.61
C THR A 597 5.59 6.89 18.05
N VAL A 598 5.34 8.17 17.79
CA VAL A 598 6.32 9.13 17.29
C VAL A 598 6.46 10.25 18.31
N ALA A 599 7.67 10.40 18.86
CA ALA A 599 7.99 11.46 19.81
C ALA A 599 8.78 12.56 19.12
N PHE A 600 8.48 13.82 19.43
CA PHE A 600 9.24 14.98 18.97
C PHE A 600 10.05 15.60 20.11
N PRO A 601 11.16 16.31 19.81
CA PRO A 601 12.01 16.91 20.83
C PRO A 601 11.34 17.99 21.67
N ASP A 602 10.29 18.64 21.18
CA ASP A 602 9.42 19.52 21.96
C ASP A 602 8.58 18.75 22.98
N GLY A 603 8.70 17.40 22.96
CA GLY A 603 8.04 16.42 23.79
C GLY A 603 6.62 16.11 23.34
N SER A 604 6.13 16.59 22.21
CA SER A 604 4.85 16.13 21.66
C SER A 604 4.94 14.66 21.27
N LEU A 605 3.87 13.92 21.56
CA LEU A 605 3.74 12.50 21.27
C LEU A 605 2.54 12.26 20.37
N TYR A 606 2.72 11.46 19.36
CA TYR A 606 1.66 11.07 18.42
C TYR A 606 1.65 9.56 18.23
N ARG A 607 0.47 8.96 18.11
CA ARG A 607 0.30 7.61 17.60
C ARG A 607 -0.15 7.74 16.15
N VAL A 608 0.59 7.09 15.25
CA VAL A 608 0.34 7.16 13.81
C VAL A 608 0.20 5.74 13.27
N ALA A 609 -0.79 5.53 12.40
CA ALA A 609 -1.00 4.24 11.75
C ALA A 609 -1.40 4.43 10.28
N LEU A 610 -0.89 3.57 9.41
CA LEU A 610 -1.48 3.35 8.10
C LEU A 610 -2.63 2.36 8.27
N ASP A 611 -3.84 2.78 7.94
CA ASP A 611 -5.06 2.00 8.12
C ASP A 611 -5.91 2.03 6.85
N PHE A 612 -7.03 1.36 6.91
CA PHE A 612 -8.12 1.52 5.96
C PHE A 612 -8.90 2.80 6.25
N ASP A 613 -9.52 3.36 5.24
CA ASP A 613 -10.53 4.38 5.46
C ASP A 613 -11.74 3.79 6.20
N ARG A 614 -12.23 4.48 7.21
CA ARG A 614 -13.32 4.02 8.07
C ARG A 614 -14.45 5.02 8.07
N LYS A 615 -15.65 4.51 7.96
CA LYS A 615 -16.89 5.29 8.06
C LYS A 615 -17.65 4.87 9.30
N ASP A 616 -18.00 5.84 10.14
CA ASP A 616 -18.83 5.56 11.29
C ASP A 616 -20.25 5.20 10.86
N LEU A 617 -20.78 4.17 11.50
CA LEU A 617 -22.17 3.77 11.41
C LEU A 617 -22.95 4.45 12.52
N ASP A 618 -24.18 4.87 12.23
CA ASP A 618 -25.07 5.47 13.23
C ASP A 618 -25.61 4.47 14.27
N PHE A 619 -25.22 3.21 14.19
CA PHE A 619 -25.61 2.10 15.06
C PHE A 619 -24.41 1.20 15.37
N ARG A 620 -24.58 0.31 16.34
CA ARG A 620 -23.53 -0.61 16.80
C ARG A 620 -23.97 -2.06 16.64
N LEU A 621 -23.03 -2.90 16.29
CA LEU A 621 -23.17 -4.35 16.35
C LEU A 621 -22.17 -4.89 17.38
N LYS A 622 -22.62 -5.84 18.22
CA LYS A 622 -21.77 -6.57 19.16
C LYS A 622 -21.85 -8.04 18.83
N LEU A 623 -20.71 -8.69 18.57
CA LEU A 623 -20.64 -10.12 18.35
C LEU A 623 -20.71 -10.84 19.70
N THR A 624 -21.72 -11.69 19.89
CA THR A 624 -21.91 -12.48 21.12
C THR A 624 -21.41 -13.90 20.98
N ASN A 625 -21.60 -14.52 19.82
CA ASN A 625 -21.19 -15.88 19.54
C ASN A 625 -20.86 -16.07 18.06
N PHE A 626 -19.89 -16.92 17.76
CA PHE A 626 -19.55 -17.31 16.39
C PHE A 626 -19.40 -18.82 16.29
N GLU A 627 -20.13 -19.44 15.37
CA GLU A 627 -20.13 -20.88 15.17
C GLU A 627 -19.64 -21.25 13.77
N VAL A 628 -18.81 -22.27 13.70
CA VAL A 628 -18.36 -22.91 12.46
C VAL A 628 -18.92 -24.31 12.39
N GLY A 629 -19.83 -24.56 11.45
CA GLY A 629 -20.28 -25.91 11.12
C GLY A 629 -19.23 -26.63 10.27
N MET A 630 -18.94 -27.86 10.58
CA MET A 630 -18.01 -28.71 9.84
C MET A 630 -18.76 -29.75 9.03
N ASP A 631 -18.29 -30.10 7.85
CA ASP A 631 -18.81 -31.23 7.10
C ASP A 631 -18.56 -32.53 7.83
N PRO A 632 -19.58 -33.41 7.97
CA PRO A 632 -19.45 -34.67 8.67
C PRO A 632 -18.29 -35.52 8.13
N GLY A 633 -17.34 -35.85 9.01
CA GLY A 633 -16.18 -36.69 8.66
C GLY A 633 -15.01 -35.96 8.02
N THR A 634 -15.05 -34.64 7.89
CA THR A 634 -13.96 -33.80 7.37
C THR A 634 -13.64 -32.68 8.35
N ASN A 635 -12.49 -32.01 8.12
CA ASN A 635 -12.12 -30.75 8.80
C ASN A 635 -12.45 -29.52 7.94
N GLN A 636 -13.32 -29.66 6.96
CA GLN A 636 -13.71 -28.56 6.10
C GLN A 636 -14.91 -27.81 6.67
N PRO A 637 -14.84 -26.50 6.83
CA PRO A 637 -15.97 -25.69 7.25
C PRO A 637 -17.08 -25.72 6.19
N SER A 638 -18.33 -26.01 6.63
CA SER A 638 -19.50 -26.07 5.76
C SER A 638 -20.45 -24.88 5.94
N SER A 639 -20.47 -24.30 7.14
CA SER A 639 -21.32 -23.15 7.44
C SER A 639 -20.70 -22.22 8.48
N PHE A 640 -21.10 -20.96 8.44
CA PHE A 640 -20.69 -19.94 9.40
C PHE A 640 -21.95 -19.22 9.90
N SER A 641 -22.02 -19.00 11.20
CA SER A 641 -23.10 -18.29 11.85
C SER A 641 -22.57 -17.35 12.93
N SER A 642 -23.06 -16.13 12.96
CA SER A 642 -22.71 -15.11 13.94
C SER A 642 -23.95 -14.60 14.64
N GLU A 643 -23.97 -14.66 15.97
CA GLU A 643 -25.00 -14.03 16.78
C GLU A 643 -24.54 -12.63 17.15
N VAL A 644 -25.32 -11.62 16.79
CA VAL A 644 -24.99 -10.21 17.06
C VAL A 644 -26.12 -9.51 17.80
N LEU A 645 -25.76 -8.53 18.63
CA LEU A 645 -26.69 -7.59 19.23
C LEU A 645 -26.62 -6.28 18.48
N LEU A 646 -27.77 -5.84 17.95
CA LEU A 646 -27.92 -4.56 17.27
C LEU A 646 -28.42 -3.50 18.24
N THR A 647 -27.70 -2.38 18.33
CA THR A 647 -28.07 -1.24 19.15
C THR A 647 -28.11 0.05 18.31
N ASP A 648 -29.25 0.73 18.28
CA ASP A 648 -29.44 2.04 17.64
C ASP A 648 -30.23 2.94 18.59
N GLU A 649 -29.52 3.76 19.36
CA GLU A 649 -30.10 4.66 20.36
C GLU A 649 -31.05 5.70 19.75
N ARG A 650 -30.77 6.16 18.51
CA ARG A 650 -31.58 7.16 17.82
C ARG A 650 -32.95 6.63 17.43
N HIS A 651 -33.05 5.33 17.20
CA HIS A 651 -34.30 4.66 16.78
C HIS A 651 -34.89 3.76 17.87
N GLY A 652 -34.37 3.83 19.11
CA GLY A 652 -34.91 3.10 20.24
C GLY A 652 -34.69 1.58 20.16
N VAL A 653 -33.68 1.13 19.41
CA VAL A 653 -33.29 -0.29 19.35
C VAL A 653 -32.19 -0.53 20.37
N ALA A 654 -32.49 -1.38 21.36
CA ALA A 654 -31.52 -1.74 22.40
C ALA A 654 -31.27 -3.25 22.36
N ASP A 655 -30.00 -3.64 22.10
CA ASP A 655 -29.48 -5.00 22.16
C ASP A 655 -30.39 -6.07 21.50
N ARG A 656 -30.91 -5.76 20.33
CA ARG A 656 -31.75 -6.67 19.57
C ARG A 656 -30.90 -7.85 19.05
N PRO A 657 -31.19 -9.09 19.46
CA PRO A 657 -30.45 -10.25 19.00
C PRO A 657 -30.81 -10.59 17.56
N ILE A 658 -29.79 -10.85 16.73
CA ILE A 658 -29.93 -11.20 15.32
C ILE A 658 -28.86 -12.25 14.99
N THR A 659 -29.22 -13.26 14.23
CA THR A 659 -28.29 -14.24 13.70
C THR A 659 -27.99 -13.91 12.24
N ILE A 660 -26.73 -13.83 11.87
CA ILE A 660 -26.26 -13.63 10.49
C ILE A 660 -25.59 -14.92 10.05
N SER A 661 -26.09 -15.53 8.99
CA SER A 661 -25.51 -16.75 8.41
C SER A 661 -25.19 -16.56 6.93
N MET A 662 -24.55 -17.55 6.29
CA MET A 662 -24.09 -17.47 4.90
C MET A 662 -25.20 -17.06 3.91
N ASN A 663 -26.46 -17.49 4.15
CA ASN A 663 -27.60 -17.21 3.25
C ASN A 663 -28.66 -16.31 3.90
N GLU A 664 -28.45 -15.86 5.12
CA GLU A 664 -29.37 -15.01 5.86
C GLU A 664 -28.63 -13.74 6.33
N PRO A 665 -28.45 -12.75 5.45
CA PRO A 665 -27.79 -11.50 5.79
C PRO A 665 -28.68 -10.62 6.66
N LEU A 666 -28.07 -9.80 7.50
CA LEU A 666 -28.77 -8.73 8.20
C LEU A 666 -28.89 -7.51 7.30
N THR A 667 -30.11 -7.03 7.04
CA THR A 667 -30.33 -5.72 6.43
C THR A 667 -30.89 -4.75 7.48
N TYR A 668 -30.19 -3.62 7.66
CA TYR A 668 -30.60 -2.57 8.59
C TYR A 668 -30.15 -1.20 8.08
N ARG A 669 -31.11 -0.25 7.93
CA ARG A 669 -30.87 1.13 7.46
C ARG A 669 -30.02 1.21 6.18
N ASP A 670 -30.48 0.50 5.15
CA ASP A 670 -29.81 0.39 3.84
C ASP A 670 -28.43 -0.30 3.85
N TYR A 671 -27.95 -0.75 5.01
CA TYR A 671 -26.76 -1.58 5.13
C TYR A 671 -27.15 -3.06 5.17
N THR A 672 -26.48 -3.86 4.33
CA THR A 672 -26.65 -5.31 4.34
C THR A 672 -25.33 -5.96 4.73
N PHE A 673 -25.36 -6.77 5.80
CA PHE A 673 -24.22 -7.47 6.38
C PHE A 673 -24.28 -8.94 5.95
N TYR A 674 -23.30 -9.36 5.18
CA TYR A 674 -23.15 -10.74 4.71
C TYR A 674 -22.07 -11.44 5.52
N GLN A 675 -22.32 -12.65 5.99
CA GLN A 675 -21.28 -13.49 6.59
C GLN A 675 -20.26 -13.86 5.51
N SER A 676 -19.05 -13.31 5.57
CA SER A 676 -18.05 -13.46 4.52
C SER A 676 -16.92 -14.42 4.91
N ASN A 677 -16.29 -14.20 6.05
CA ASN A 677 -15.09 -14.94 6.44
C ASN A 677 -14.95 -14.93 7.96
N TYR A 678 -13.95 -15.67 8.46
CA TYR A 678 -13.54 -15.62 9.86
C TYR A 678 -12.03 -15.79 9.99
N ASP A 679 -11.49 -15.37 11.12
CA ASP A 679 -10.09 -15.60 11.48
C ASP A 679 -9.99 -16.07 12.93
N ARG A 680 -8.90 -16.76 13.27
CA ARG A 680 -8.61 -17.18 14.65
C ARG A 680 -7.75 -16.12 15.31
N VAL A 681 -8.24 -15.60 16.43
CA VAL A 681 -7.48 -14.64 17.22
C VAL A 681 -6.23 -15.29 17.79
N ARG A 682 -5.08 -14.64 17.59
CA ARG A 682 -3.79 -15.07 18.12
C ARG A 682 -3.31 -14.10 19.19
N ASP A 683 -2.79 -14.65 20.27
CA ASP A 683 -2.11 -13.88 21.30
C ASP A 683 -0.88 -13.16 20.72
N LYS A 684 -0.80 -11.85 20.93
CA LYS A 684 0.26 -11.00 20.33
C LYS A 684 1.66 -11.32 20.87
N ALA A 685 1.78 -11.83 22.10
CA ALA A 685 3.05 -12.11 22.74
C ALA A 685 3.57 -13.51 22.37
N THR A 686 2.69 -14.50 22.29
CA THR A 686 3.05 -15.91 22.10
C THR A 686 2.81 -16.43 20.68
N GLY A 687 2.02 -15.70 19.85
CA GLY A 687 1.59 -16.14 18.53
C GLY A 687 0.63 -17.33 18.51
N ARG A 688 0.22 -17.82 19.69
CA ARG A 688 -0.66 -18.99 19.84
C ARG A 688 -2.13 -18.59 19.68
N PRO A 689 -2.99 -19.47 19.11
CA PRO A 689 -4.42 -19.22 19.05
C PRO A 689 -5.01 -19.06 20.46
N THR A 690 -5.84 -18.03 20.67
CA THR A 690 -6.52 -17.76 21.95
C THR A 690 -7.77 -18.60 22.16
N GLY A 691 -8.25 -19.30 21.12
CA GLY A 691 -9.53 -20.00 21.13
C GLY A 691 -10.71 -19.14 20.71
N GLN A 692 -10.53 -17.82 20.59
CA GLN A 692 -11.57 -16.91 20.11
C GLN A 692 -11.51 -16.78 18.58
N PHE A 693 -12.67 -16.50 18.00
CA PHE A 693 -12.80 -16.21 16.58
C PHE A 693 -13.13 -14.73 16.35
N MET A 694 -12.65 -14.23 15.23
CA MET A 694 -13.08 -12.96 14.67
C MET A 694 -13.98 -13.25 13.48
N SER A 695 -15.24 -12.81 13.54
CA SER A 695 -16.14 -12.86 12.40
C SER A 695 -15.95 -11.65 11.50
N ILE A 696 -15.95 -11.86 10.19
CA ILE A 696 -15.78 -10.82 9.18
C ILE A 696 -17.04 -10.76 8.31
N PHE A 697 -17.72 -9.63 8.38
CA PHE A 697 -18.90 -9.34 7.57
C PHE A 697 -18.50 -8.47 6.37
N GLN A 698 -18.91 -8.87 5.19
CA GLN A 698 -18.94 -7.96 4.06
C GLN A 698 -20.19 -7.11 4.17
N VAL A 699 -20.04 -5.81 4.05
CA VAL A 699 -21.14 -4.86 4.25
C VAL A 699 -21.29 -4.03 2.99
N ARG A 700 -22.53 -3.94 2.54
CA ARG A 700 -22.93 -3.08 1.41
C ARG A 700 -23.94 -2.07 1.86
N TYR A 701 -23.68 -0.81 1.61
CA TYR A 701 -24.66 0.27 1.69
C TYR A 701 -25.30 0.47 0.32
N ASP A 702 -26.58 0.15 0.21
CA ASP A 702 -27.32 0.21 -1.07
C ASP A 702 -28.78 0.63 -0.81
N PRO A 703 -29.06 1.95 -0.73
CA PRO A 703 -30.39 2.44 -0.46
C PRO A 703 -31.44 1.92 -1.46
N ASP A 704 -32.62 1.51 -0.94
CA ASP A 704 -33.70 0.94 -1.73
C ASP A 704 -34.11 1.80 -2.94
N TRP A 705 -34.05 3.11 -2.82
CA TRP A 705 -34.39 4.02 -3.90
C TRP A 705 -33.35 4.01 -5.05
N CYS A 706 -32.09 3.68 -4.77
CA CYS A 706 -31.03 3.59 -5.78
C CYS A 706 -31.27 2.40 -6.71
N TRP A 707 -31.31 1.20 -6.17
CA TRP A 707 -31.55 0.00 -6.98
C TRP A 707 -32.99 -0.03 -7.51
N GLY A 708 -33.97 0.48 -6.74
CA GLY A 708 -35.36 0.63 -7.19
C GLY A 708 -35.47 1.48 -8.44
N THR A 709 -34.68 2.55 -8.60
CA THR A 709 -34.60 3.36 -9.81
C THR A 709 -34.11 2.54 -11.01
N VAL A 710 -33.06 1.73 -10.81
CA VAL A 710 -32.53 0.88 -11.90
C VAL A 710 -33.56 -0.17 -12.32
N TYR A 711 -34.19 -0.85 -11.35
CA TYR A 711 -35.24 -1.84 -11.64
C TYR A 711 -36.45 -1.24 -12.31
N LEU A 712 -36.87 -0.05 -11.88
CA LEU A 712 -37.96 0.70 -12.58
C LEU A 712 -37.60 0.95 -14.04
N GLY A 713 -36.35 1.37 -14.29
CA GLY A 713 -35.87 1.57 -15.65
C GLY A 713 -35.88 0.26 -16.47
N CYS A 714 -35.41 -0.85 -15.90
CA CYS A 714 -35.48 -2.17 -16.54
C CYS A 714 -36.92 -2.60 -16.82
N LEU A 715 -37.84 -2.40 -15.86
CA LEU A 715 -39.27 -2.71 -16.04
C LEU A 715 -39.85 -1.89 -17.17
N LEU A 716 -39.55 -0.59 -17.26
CA LEU A 716 -39.99 0.28 -18.34
C LEU A 716 -39.45 -0.19 -19.70
N VAL A 717 -38.20 -0.61 -19.79
CA VAL A 717 -37.63 -1.16 -21.03
C VAL A 717 -38.37 -2.42 -21.46
N CYS A 718 -38.61 -3.36 -20.54
CA CYS A 718 -39.35 -4.59 -20.81
C CYS A 718 -40.78 -4.28 -21.26
N LEU A 719 -41.49 -3.41 -20.52
CA LEU A 719 -42.85 -3.01 -20.82
C LEU A 719 -42.91 -2.31 -22.16
N GLY A 720 -42.01 -1.37 -22.43
CA GLY A 720 -41.97 -0.62 -23.68
C GLY A 720 -41.70 -1.54 -24.87
N THR A 721 -40.83 -2.50 -24.74
CA THR A 721 -40.53 -3.52 -25.74
C THR A 721 -41.75 -4.41 -25.99
N PHE A 722 -42.40 -4.88 -24.92
CA PHE A 722 -43.64 -5.65 -25.01
C PHE A 722 -44.72 -4.89 -25.76
N VAL A 723 -45.02 -3.65 -25.35
CA VAL A 723 -46.00 -2.79 -26.00
C VAL A 723 -45.62 -2.56 -27.48
N GLN A 724 -44.36 -2.35 -27.81
CA GLN A 724 -43.90 -2.13 -29.18
C GLN A 724 -44.13 -3.34 -30.08
N PHE A 725 -43.91 -4.55 -29.58
CA PHE A 725 -44.16 -5.79 -30.32
C PHE A 725 -45.62 -6.09 -30.47
N TYR A 726 -46.43 -6.02 -29.41
CA TYR A 726 -47.83 -6.37 -29.44
C TYR A 726 -48.71 -5.32 -30.12
N MET A 727 -48.38 -4.04 -30.04
CA MET A 727 -49.07 -3.00 -30.82
C MET A 727 -48.81 -3.12 -32.32
N ARG A 728 -47.65 -3.63 -32.74
CA ARG A 728 -47.38 -3.98 -34.15
C ARG A 728 -48.12 -5.22 -34.63
N ALA A 729 -48.31 -6.19 -33.73
CA ALA A 729 -49.05 -7.43 -34.05
C ALA A 729 -50.55 -7.27 -34.19
N GLY A 730 -51.10 -6.06 -34.01
CA GLY A 730 -52.52 -5.79 -34.27
C GLY A 730 -53.49 -6.20 -33.17
N LEU A 731 -53.02 -6.64 -32.01
CA LEU A 731 -53.87 -7.06 -30.88
C LEU A 731 -54.71 -5.90 -30.29
N PHE A 732 -54.34 -4.65 -30.53
CA PHE A 732 -55.04 -3.44 -30.05
C PHE A 732 -55.46 -2.49 -31.16
N THR A 733 -55.41 -2.88 -32.43
CA THR A 733 -55.83 -2.05 -33.53
C THR A 733 -57.13 -2.60 -34.18
N ASP A 734 -58.09 -1.73 -34.43
CA ASP A 734 -59.31 -2.01 -35.27
C ASP A 734 -58.94 -2.48 -36.68
N GLY A 735 -57.64 -2.60 -37.00
CA GLY A 735 -57.14 -3.10 -38.30
C GLY A 735 -57.55 -4.55 -38.56
N GLY A 736 -57.58 -5.39 -37.50
CA GLY A 736 -58.04 -6.77 -37.63
C GLY A 736 -59.53 -6.88 -38.00
N LYS A 737 -60.34 -5.93 -37.56
CA LYS A 737 -61.76 -5.84 -37.97
C LYS A 737 -61.90 -5.37 -39.42
N ARG A 738 -61.03 -4.41 -39.82
CA ARG A 738 -61.04 -3.91 -41.21
C ARG A 738 -60.49 -4.90 -42.24
N GLU A 739 -59.51 -5.70 -41.87
CA GLU A 739 -58.99 -6.78 -42.74
C GLU A 739 -59.95 -7.96 -42.81
N ARG A 740 -60.57 -8.36 -41.68
CA ARG A 740 -61.65 -9.34 -41.70
C ARG A 740 -62.83 -8.83 -42.52
N ALA A 741 -63.28 -7.59 -42.36
CA ALA A 741 -64.37 -6.98 -43.18
C ALA A 741 -63.99 -6.86 -44.65
N ARG A 742 -62.73 -6.60 -45.02
CA ARG A 742 -62.22 -6.65 -46.39
C ARG A 742 -62.09 -8.06 -46.95
N ALA A 743 -61.73 -9.04 -46.14
CA ALA A 743 -61.69 -10.44 -46.55
C ALA A 743 -63.09 -10.99 -46.75
N GLU A 744 -64.05 -10.62 -45.87
CA GLU A 744 -65.49 -10.96 -46.03
C GLU A 744 -66.13 -10.25 -47.23
N SER A 745 -65.78 -8.98 -47.48
CA SER A 745 -66.29 -8.29 -48.68
C SER A 745 -65.70 -8.80 -50.00
N ARG A 746 -64.46 -9.32 -49.98
CA ARG A 746 -63.85 -10.01 -51.12
C ARG A 746 -64.43 -11.42 -51.33
N ALA A 747 -64.78 -12.13 -50.28
CA ALA A 747 -65.47 -13.45 -50.38
C ALA A 747 -66.92 -13.31 -50.84
N ALA A 748 -67.58 -12.20 -50.49
CA ALA A 748 -68.99 -11.91 -50.97
C ALA A 748 -69.06 -11.38 -52.37
N GLY A 749 -67.96 -10.95 -53.02
CA GLY A 749 -67.97 -10.35 -54.37
C GLY A 749 -67.36 -11.20 -55.49
N ALA A 750 -66.99 -12.47 -55.23
CA ALA A 750 -66.47 -13.35 -56.30
C ALA A 750 -67.61 -14.04 -57.04
N PRO A 751 -67.71 -13.87 -58.39
CA PRO A 751 -68.68 -14.63 -59.20
C PRO A 751 -68.29 -16.11 -59.21
N ALA A 752 -69.36 -16.98 -59.20
CA ALA A 752 -69.25 -18.42 -59.21
C ALA A 752 -68.53 -18.92 -60.49
N PRO A 753 -67.69 -19.91 -60.46
CA PRO A 753 -67.04 -20.48 -61.63
C PRO A 753 -68.05 -21.33 -62.42
N PRO A 754 -67.93 -21.35 -63.74
CA PRO A 754 -68.81 -22.16 -64.60
C PRO A 754 -68.51 -23.64 -64.44
N PRO A 755 -69.54 -24.51 -64.65
CA PRO A 755 -69.36 -25.97 -64.52
C PRO A 755 -68.76 -26.61 -65.77
N GLY A 756 -67.85 -27.57 -65.58
CA GLY A 756 -67.66 -28.61 -66.52
C GLY A 756 -66.28 -28.70 -67.25
N GLY A 757 -65.65 -29.77 -67.10
CA GLY A 757 -64.53 -30.24 -67.93
C GLY A 757 -63.67 -31.29 -67.29
N ASN A 758 -64.05 -32.53 -67.52
CA ASN A 758 -63.25 -33.75 -67.09
C ASN A 758 -61.86 -33.82 -67.67
N GLY A 759 -60.96 -34.43 -66.93
CA GLY A 759 -59.82 -35.11 -67.59
C GLY A 759 -58.59 -35.36 -66.75
N HIS A 760 -58.51 -36.61 -66.36
CA HIS A 760 -57.30 -37.42 -66.12
C HIS A 760 -56.26 -37.00 -65.04
N ALA A 761 -56.28 -37.67 -63.94
CA ALA A 761 -55.42 -38.79 -63.44
C ALA A 761 -53.98 -38.75 -63.84
N ALA A 762 -53.13 -38.65 -62.80
CA ALA A 762 -51.91 -39.42 -62.59
C ALA A 762 -51.37 -39.18 -61.19
N GLU A 763 -51.53 -40.16 -60.35
CA GLU A 763 -50.79 -40.49 -59.19
C GLU A 763 -49.52 -41.28 -59.61
N PRO A 764 -48.65 -41.76 -58.72
CA PRO A 764 -47.84 -41.20 -57.63
C PRO A 764 -46.34 -41.66 -57.67
N ALA A 765 -45.57 -41.25 -56.77
CA ALA A 765 -44.44 -42.04 -56.17
C ALA A 765 -43.90 -41.22 -55.00
N ALA A 766 -44.04 -41.60 -53.76
CA ALA A 766 -43.54 -42.65 -52.91
C ALA A 766 -42.01 -42.69 -52.81
N ALA A 767 -41.53 -42.42 -51.62
CA ALA A 767 -40.65 -43.22 -50.78
C ALA A 767 -39.95 -42.35 -49.76
N ALA A 768 -40.28 -42.55 -48.47
CA ALA A 768 -39.57 -43.38 -47.51
C ALA A 768 -38.16 -42.86 -47.22
N GLY A 769 -37.76 -42.61 -46.04
CA GLY A 769 -38.06 -43.21 -44.78
C GLY A 769 -36.86 -43.04 -43.86
N ARG A 770 -37.16 -43.17 -42.61
CA ARG A 770 -36.26 -43.56 -41.49
C ARG A 770 -35.61 -42.45 -40.67
N GLY A 771 -36.19 -42.23 -39.50
CA GLY A 771 -35.44 -41.98 -38.28
C GLY A 771 -34.98 -43.33 -37.67
N PRO A 772 -34.68 -43.52 -36.37
CA PRO A 772 -33.82 -42.76 -35.49
C PRO A 772 -32.80 -43.67 -34.80
N THR A 773 -31.79 -43.16 -34.12
CA THR A 773 -31.09 -43.81 -33.01
C THR A 773 -30.28 -42.74 -32.30
N ARG A 774 -30.48 -42.45 -31.05
CA ARG A 774 -30.25 -43.05 -29.71
C ARG A 774 -28.85 -43.50 -29.42
N ALA A 775 -28.39 -43.05 -28.25
CA ALA A 775 -27.33 -43.55 -27.38
C ALA A 775 -25.98 -42.84 -27.57
N ALA A 776 -25.31 -42.43 -26.62
CA ALA A 776 -25.18 -42.59 -25.16
C ALA A 776 -23.73 -42.26 -24.83
N ARG A 777 -23.56 -41.64 -23.68
CA ARG A 777 -22.43 -41.82 -22.74
C ARG A 777 -21.01 -41.78 -23.30
N ALA A 778 -20.06 -41.18 -22.75
CA ALA A 778 -19.54 -41.17 -21.40
C ALA A 778 -18.41 -40.16 -21.33
N ASP A 779 -18.32 -39.53 -20.23
CA ASP A 779 -17.23 -39.61 -19.23
C ASP A 779 -15.88 -38.97 -19.62
N ASP A 780 -15.57 -38.19 -18.68
CA ASP A 780 -14.31 -38.09 -17.94
C ASP A 780 -13.29 -37.03 -18.34
N ASP A 781 -13.13 -36.22 -17.37
CA ASP A 781 -11.90 -35.89 -16.66
C ASP A 781 -11.02 -34.71 -17.09
N LEU A 782 -10.84 -33.91 -16.05
CA LEU A 782 -9.59 -33.30 -15.62
C LEU A 782 -9.11 -32.01 -16.37
N LEU A 783 -9.21 -30.88 -15.78
CA LEU A 783 -8.31 -30.24 -14.80
C LEU A 783 -8.91 -28.92 -14.36
#